data_c9c2c23f86ce675dab98a05671d0df19
#
_entry.id   c9c2c23f86ce675dab98a05671d0df19
#
_cell.length_a   1.000
_cell.length_b   1.000
_cell.length_c   1.000
_cell.angle_alpha   90.00
_cell.angle_beta   90.00
_cell.angle_gamma   90.00
#
_symmetry.space_group_name_H-M   'P 1'
#
loop_
_entity.id
_entity.type
_entity.pdbx_description
1 polymer ?
#
loop_
_entity_poly.entity_id
_entity_poly.type
_entity_poly.pdbx_seq_one_letter_code
_entity_poly.pdbx_strand_id
1 'polypeptide(L)'
;MKKIATSIIFAVTCASAWGQTVVSGVVTDAETGRPVRDANIRVDNSLAKGVTNSEGRFKITNLPDNKHKLSITHIGYAPVSLPVGTTAELKIDMTPTSQNIGQVVVTGTGTHHRLKDSPVPVQVVTASDIASTNATSLLEALQKLSPSFTSMVNGMGATVSMNGLTDDYYIFLVNGRRVSGNDNWQRMNVGNIKRVEILNGAASTLYGTNAIGGVINIITNDSKNTIEAQNDFKIANKGRISESFNLDIQQGKIGSYSSYKHQEADSWQLSPYEIDKSGNLVETKKIASTGFHDDGVTQRFTFDANDRLSFYAEGNYYRNKTDRPAEVYNYDLKHESYGYSFGMKMISTTNSYITFDYNTDIFNSKYDYFVDVKNKKGEITIPNGTSLLRKRTRFHEATLKGVFILGEGNKMSVGVDYQIDALKSATDNIRKKMASTFALFVQDEMKISGGLHALLGVRYIYHQNFHNYATPNVALMYRVGGLNLRANYAMGYKAPTLSEIFATDIAKNTDRLTIGNSALKPEKNNYYGLNAECQTSWLTVSGNVFLNKVRDMIDYVTIAQGADAIAKYGHKTVRQRQNIDRASVLGTTLSMNANIGYGFSLNAAYTHLKAKDDETEKTLDKTIKNAWTMGAQWARSWGLYTLHANFNGRIYSRRFSESYGYAPNYNMWDFSTRHAFNLKKLVVEPGFGVENLLDWTDDRPYNSNYATLSPGRTFYVSCAIKFKY
;
A
#
# COMPACT_ATOMS: atom_id res chain seq x y z
N MET A 1 -62.90 -24.84 36.88
CA MET A 1 -61.81 -24.09 36.37
C MET A 1 -60.53 -24.91 36.43
N LYS A 2 -60.43 -25.99 35.69
CA LYS A 2 -59.27 -26.87 35.52
C LYS A 2 -59.45 -27.64 34.22
N LYS A 3 -59.38 -26.98 33.06
CA LYS A 3 -59.36 -27.63 31.73
C LYS A 3 -58.95 -26.66 30.60
N ILE A 4 -58.15 -25.56 30.87
CA ILE A 4 -57.67 -24.66 29.83
C ILE A 4 -56.13 -24.50 29.86
N ALA A 5 -55.43 -25.26 30.70
CA ALA A 5 -53.97 -25.14 30.86
C ALA A 5 -53.18 -26.23 30.11
N THR A 6 -53.81 -27.14 29.34
CA THR A 6 -53.08 -28.25 28.69
C THR A 6 -53.01 -28.17 27.16
N SER A 7 -53.57 -27.11 26.56
CA SER A 7 -53.55 -26.94 25.08
C SER A 7 -52.55 -25.89 24.55
N ILE A 8 -51.76 -25.26 25.40
CA ILE A 8 -50.77 -24.24 24.97
C ILE A 8 -49.35 -24.78 24.97
N ILE A 9 -49.09 -25.99 25.51
CA ILE A 9 -47.73 -26.59 25.56
C ILE A 9 -47.43 -27.48 24.33
N PHE A 10 -48.41 -27.76 23.45
CA PHE A 10 -48.19 -28.63 22.28
C PHE A 10 -48.04 -27.85 20.95
N ALA A 11 -48.01 -26.52 20.96
CA ALA A 11 -47.86 -25.69 19.76
C ALA A 11 -46.51 -25.00 19.61
N VAL A 12 -45.48 -25.33 20.42
CA VAL A 12 -44.14 -24.74 20.38
C VAL A 12 -43.03 -25.76 19.99
N THR A 13 -43.38 -26.98 19.64
CA THR A 13 -42.38 -27.98 19.19
C THR A 13 -42.48 -28.38 17.73
N CYS A 14 -43.06 -27.54 16.87
CA CYS A 14 -42.79 -27.57 15.44
C CYS A 14 -41.82 -26.46 15.09
N ALA A 15 -40.70 -26.36 15.79
CA ALA A 15 -39.53 -25.63 15.30
C ALA A 15 -38.94 -26.44 14.13
N SER A 16 -39.26 -26.00 12.95
CA SER A 16 -38.66 -26.28 11.66
C SER A 16 -37.25 -26.86 11.80
N ALA A 17 -37.10 -28.11 11.49
CA ALA A 17 -35.86 -28.71 11.03
C ALA A 17 -35.53 -28.03 9.68
N TRP A 18 -34.92 -26.87 9.72
CA TRP A 18 -34.27 -26.28 8.58
C TRP A 18 -33.04 -27.14 8.33
N GLY A 19 -33.15 -28.01 7.32
CA GLY A 19 -32.04 -28.82 6.88
C GLY A 19 -30.84 -27.94 6.61
N GLN A 20 -29.84 -28.00 7.47
CA GLN A 20 -28.59 -27.34 7.24
C GLN A 20 -27.94 -27.98 6.00
N THR A 21 -27.94 -27.26 4.87
CA THR A 21 -27.30 -27.78 3.66
C THR A 21 -25.78 -27.68 3.86
N VAL A 22 -25.13 -28.83 3.80
CA VAL A 22 -23.68 -28.95 3.85
C VAL A 22 -23.18 -29.16 2.43
N VAL A 23 -22.26 -28.31 1.97
CA VAL A 23 -21.55 -28.49 0.70
C VAL A 23 -20.12 -28.88 0.98
N SER A 24 -19.68 -29.98 0.42
CA SER A 24 -18.29 -30.45 0.49
C SER A 24 -17.79 -30.84 -0.89
N GLY A 25 -16.47 -30.85 -1.05
CA GLY A 25 -15.88 -31.24 -2.33
C GLY A 25 -14.35 -31.28 -2.28
N VAL A 26 -13.77 -31.65 -3.42
CA VAL A 26 -12.33 -31.65 -3.66
C VAL A 26 -12.03 -30.75 -4.84
N VAL A 27 -11.02 -29.91 -4.67
CA VAL A 27 -10.48 -29.04 -5.74
C VAL A 27 -9.15 -29.62 -6.19
N THR A 28 -9.03 -29.87 -7.49
CA THR A 28 -7.86 -30.47 -8.13
C THR A 28 -7.35 -29.56 -9.26
N ASP A 29 -6.08 -29.68 -9.55
CA ASP A 29 -5.43 -29.04 -10.69
C ASP A 29 -5.81 -29.80 -11.97
N ALA A 30 -6.39 -29.13 -12.94
CA ALA A 30 -6.90 -29.74 -14.18
C ALA A 30 -5.81 -30.36 -15.05
N GLU A 31 -4.55 -29.94 -14.95
CA GLU A 31 -3.45 -30.46 -15.75
C GLU A 31 -2.70 -31.61 -15.06
N THR A 32 -2.57 -31.53 -13.75
CA THR A 32 -1.74 -32.48 -12.99
C THR A 32 -2.54 -33.45 -12.13
N GLY A 33 -3.84 -33.21 -11.95
CA GLY A 33 -4.72 -33.96 -11.04
C GLY A 33 -4.38 -33.82 -9.55
N ARG A 34 -3.45 -32.95 -9.20
CA ARG A 34 -3.02 -32.73 -7.82
C ARG A 34 -4.03 -31.89 -7.04
N PRO A 35 -4.16 -32.09 -5.70
CA PRO A 35 -5.02 -31.26 -4.88
C PRO A 35 -4.60 -29.80 -4.91
N VAL A 36 -5.54 -28.87 -5.10
CA VAL A 36 -5.32 -27.45 -4.97
C VAL A 36 -5.62 -27.06 -3.53
N ARG A 37 -4.57 -26.82 -2.78
CA ARG A 37 -4.61 -26.34 -1.41
C ARG A 37 -4.86 -24.83 -1.38
N ASP A 38 -5.48 -24.32 -0.32
CA ASP A 38 -5.71 -22.89 -0.07
C ASP A 38 -6.62 -22.21 -1.11
N ALA A 39 -7.38 -22.96 -1.91
CA ALA A 39 -8.41 -22.40 -2.75
C ALA A 39 -9.53 -21.79 -1.88
N ASN A 40 -9.82 -20.50 -2.11
CA ASN A 40 -10.90 -19.82 -1.42
C ASN A 40 -12.23 -20.17 -2.06
N ILE A 41 -13.18 -20.59 -1.26
CA ILE A 41 -14.54 -20.92 -1.67
C ILE A 41 -15.49 -19.94 -1.00
N ARG A 42 -16.25 -19.22 -1.81
CA ARG A 42 -17.30 -18.32 -1.36
C ARG A 42 -18.64 -18.77 -1.90
N VAL A 43 -19.63 -18.61 -1.09
CA VAL A 43 -21.02 -18.78 -1.51
C VAL A 43 -21.55 -17.40 -1.86
N ASP A 44 -22.02 -17.24 -3.10
CA ASP A 44 -22.61 -15.97 -3.53
C ASP A 44 -23.83 -15.69 -2.63
N ASN A 45 -23.98 -14.44 -2.22
CA ASN A 45 -25.09 -13.95 -1.39
C ASN A 45 -25.06 -14.41 0.09
N SER A 46 -23.93 -14.91 0.56
CA SER A 46 -23.73 -15.34 1.93
C SER A 46 -22.35 -14.94 2.46
N LEU A 47 -22.21 -14.90 3.79
CA LEU A 47 -20.89 -14.82 4.44
C LEU A 47 -20.22 -16.19 4.53
N ALA A 48 -20.92 -17.27 4.15
CA ALA A 48 -20.39 -18.62 4.17
C ALA A 48 -19.19 -18.73 3.23
N LYS A 49 -18.07 -19.15 3.78
CA LYS A 49 -16.77 -19.26 3.10
C LYS A 49 -16.07 -20.53 3.55
N GLY A 50 -15.19 -21.05 2.74
CA GLY A 50 -14.33 -22.17 3.04
C GLY A 50 -12.98 -22.02 2.34
N VAL A 51 -12.02 -22.81 2.77
CA VAL A 51 -10.71 -22.92 2.14
C VAL A 51 -10.37 -24.39 2.01
N THR A 52 -9.74 -24.80 0.90
CA THR A 52 -9.33 -26.19 0.73
C THR A 52 -8.13 -26.52 1.62
N ASN A 53 -8.14 -27.71 2.21
CA ASN A 53 -7.03 -28.26 2.99
C ASN A 53 -5.90 -28.80 2.09
N SER A 54 -4.87 -29.43 2.68
CA SER A 54 -3.74 -30.02 1.96
C SER A 54 -4.12 -31.11 0.95
N GLU A 55 -5.30 -31.71 1.10
CA GLU A 55 -5.86 -32.72 0.19
C GLU A 55 -6.85 -32.12 -0.81
N GLY A 56 -6.91 -30.79 -0.89
CA GLY A 56 -7.85 -30.08 -1.76
C GLY A 56 -9.29 -30.14 -1.30
N ARG A 57 -9.59 -30.69 -0.11
CA ARG A 57 -10.94 -30.88 0.41
C ARG A 57 -11.45 -29.63 1.10
N PHE A 58 -12.75 -29.33 0.92
CA PHE A 58 -13.46 -28.29 1.65
C PHE A 58 -14.81 -28.77 2.17
N LYS A 59 -15.30 -28.09 3.19
CA LYS A 59 -16.64 -28.30 3.74
C LYS A 59 -17.20 -26.96 4.20
N ILE A 60 -18.39 -26.61 3.69
CA ILE A 60 -19.13 -25.40 4.08
C ILE A 60 -20.44 -25.86 4.70
N THR A 61 -20.73 -25.39 5.89
CA THR A 61 -21.96 -25.67 6.64
C THR A 61 -22.83 -24.42 6.71
N ASN A 62 -24.11 -24.57 7.05
CA ASN A 62 -25.06 -23.48 7.27
C ASN A 62 -25.42 -22.67 6.01
N LEU A 63 -25.65 -23.32 4.90
CA LEU A 63 -26.20 -22.68 3.71
C LEU A 63 -27.71 -22.45 3.87
N PRO A 64 -28.20 -21.23 3.65
CA PRO A 64 -29.59 -20.89 3.96
C PRO A 64 -30.64 -21.50 3.00
N ASP A 65 -30.29 -21.80 1.76
CA ASP A 65 -31.13 -22.47 0.76
C ASP A 65 -30.31 -23.05 -0.41
N ASN A 66 -30.96 -23.75 -1.35
CA ASN A 66 -30.31 -24.52 -2.43
C ASN A 66 -30.04 -23.72 -3.72
N LYS A 67 -30.17 -22.40 -3.72
CA LYS A 67 -30.05 -21.55 -4.91
C LYS A 67 -28.79 -20.68 -4.93
N HIS A 68 -27.69 -21.18 -4.39
CA HIS A 68 -26.44 -20.44 -4.35
C HIS A 68 -25.47 -20.86 -5.46
N LYS A 69 -24.56 -19.99 -5.83
CA LYS A 69 -23.37 -20.33 -6.61
C LYS A 69 -22.16 -20.36 -5.70
N LEU A 70 -21.30 -21.35 -5.90
CA LEU A 70 -19.96 -21.37 -5.32
C LEU A 70 -19.01 -20.63 -6.26
N SER A 71 -18.25 -19.71 -5.74
CA SER A 71 -17.13 -19.07 -6.42
C SER A 71 -15.83 -19.57 -5.80
N ILE A 72 -15.04 -20.32 -6.56
CA ILE A 72 -13.77 -20.90 -6.16
C ILE A 72 -12.66 -20.10 -6.79
N THR A 73 -11.73 -19.60 -5.97
CA THR A 73 -10.60 -18.78 -6.44
C THR A 73 -9.31 -19.23 -5.76
N HIS A 74 -8.25 -19.29 -6.52
CA HIS A 74 -6.90 -19.56 -6.01
C HIS A 74 -5.88 -18.76 -6.83
N ILE A 75 -4.78 -18.32 -6.18
CA ILE A 75 -3.67 -17.67 -6.88
C ILE A 75 -3.02 -18.68 -7.80
N GLY A 76 -2.89 -18.34 -9.08
CA GLY A 76 -2.33 -19.24 -10.11
C GLY A 76 -3.36 -20.15 -10.78
N TYR A 77 -4.66 -19.99 -10.52
CA TYR A 77 -5.72 -20.76 -11.18
C TYR A 77 -6.85 -19.85 -11.69
N ALA A 78 -7.45 -20.26 -12.79
CA ALA A 78 -8.67 -19.63 -13.29
C ALA A 78 -9.82 -19.84 -12.28
N PRO A 79 -10.61 -18.81 -11.95
CA PRO A 79 -11.72 -18.97 -11.02
C PRO A 79 -12.81 -19.86 -11.63
N VAL A 80 -13.39 -20.70 -10.78
CA VAL A 80 -14.50 -21.58 -11.14
C VAL A 80 -15.75 -21.11 -10.43
N SER A 81 -16.89 -21.04 -11.13
CA SER A 81 -18.19 -20.74 -10.54
C SER A 81 -19.18 -21.85 -10.88
N LEU A 82 -19.75 -22.47 -9.84
CA LEU A 82 -20.66 -23.60 -9.97
C LEU A 82 -21.95 -23.33 -9.20
N PRO A 83 -23.13 -23.72 -9.72
CA PRO A 83 -24.35 -23.73 -8.94
C PRO A 83 -24.24 -24.80 -7.84
N VAL A 84 -24.74 -24.50 -6.64
CA VAL A 84 -24.84 -25.46 -5.55
C VAL A 84 -26.07 -26.34 -5.81
N GLY A 85 -25.83 -27.65 -6.06
CA GLY A 85 -26.88 -28.66 -6.08
C GLY A 85 -27.08 -29.29 -4.72
N THR A 86 -28.21 -29.93 -4.51
CA THR A 86 -28.48 -30.70 -3.29
C THR A 86 -27.60 -31.95 -3.25
N THR A 87 -26.73 -32.04 -2.24
CA THR A 87 -26.06 -33.24 -1.76
C THR A 87 -25.24 -34.07 -2.77
N ALA A 88 -24.07 -33.60 -3.16
CA ALA A 88 -23.00 -34.49 -3.62
C ALA A 88 -21.64 -33.85 -3.28
N GLU A 89 -20.64 -34.66 -3.00
CA GLU A 89 -19.26 -34.22 -2.93
C GLU A 89 -18.85 -33.69 -4.29
N LEU A 90 -18.57 -32.38 -4.36
CA LEU A 90 -18.23 -31.70 -5.62
C LEU A 90 -16.78 -32.04 -6.00
N LYS A 91 -16.56 -32.46 -7.25
CA LYS A 91 -15.23 -32.50 -7.86
C LYS A 91 -15.06 -31.26 -8.71
N ILE A 92 -14.03 -30.48 -8.42
CA ILE A 92 -13.80 -29.17 -9.03
C ILE A 92 -12.37 -29.16 -9.58
N ASP A 93 -12.25 -29.11 -10.87
CA ASP A 93 -10.95 -28.96 -11.54
C ASP A 93 -10.69 -27.49 -11.81
N MET A 94 -9.58 -26.96 -11.29
CA MET A 94 -9.13 -25.62 -11.55
C MET A 94 -8.01 -25.62 -12.58
N THR A 95 -8.17 -24.85 -13.66
CA THR A 95 -7.15 -24.73 -14.69
C THR A 95 -6.03 -23.82 -14.20
N PRO A 96 -4.76 -24.26 -14.17
CA PRO A 96 -3.64 -23.40 -13.86
C PRO A 96 -3.60 -22.17 -14.76
N THR A 97 -3.36 -21.02 -14.17
CA THR A 97 -3.12 -19.80 -14.93
C THR A 97 -2.13 -18.94 -14.17
N SER A 98 -1.12 -18.46 -14.84
CA SER A 98 -0.19 -17.48 -14.27
C SER A 98 -0.78 -16.08 -14.22
N GLN A 99 -1.99 -15.92 -14.73
CA GLN A 99 -2.63 -14.61 -14.81
C GLN A 99 -3.60 -14.40 -13.66
N ASN A 100 -3.62 -13.15 -13.17
CA ASN A 100 -4.51 -12.66 -12.12
C ASN A 100 -5.99 -12.55 -12.56
N ILE A 101 -6.46 -13.45 -13.43
CA ILE A 101 -7.78 -13.38 -14.10
C ILE A 101 -8.96 -13.37 -13.12
N GLY A 102 -8.78 -13.97 -11.98
CA GLY A 102 -9.81 -14.08 -10.94
C GLY A 102 -9.62 -13.17 -9.72
N GLN A 103 -8.61 -12.32 -9.72
CA GLN A 103 -8.38 -11.44 -8.57
C GLN A 103 -9.51 -10.45 -8.40
N VAL A 104 -9.96 -10.33 -7.14
CA VAL A 104 -10.94 -9.34 -6.72
C VAL A 104 -10.21 -8.11 -6.25
N VAL A 105 -10.56 -6.95 -6.80
CA VAL A 105 -10.06 -5.63 -6.41
C VAL A 105 -11.17 -4.78 -5.82
N VAL A 106 -10.80 -3.80 -5.02
CA VAL A 106 -11.73 -2.89 -4.35
C VAL A 106 -11.39 -1.43 -4.62
N THR A 107 -10.10 -1.12 -4.78
CA THR A 107 -9.58 0.26 -4.73
C THR A 107 -10.11 1.14 -5.86
N GLY A 108 -10.30 0.60 -7.07
CA GLY A 108 -10.73 1.40 -8.22
C GLY A 108 -12.17 1.93 -8.11
N THR A 109 -13.05 1.19 -7.45
CA THR A 109 -14.49 1.51 -7.40
C THR A 109 -15.04 1.55 -5.97
N GLY A 110 -14.24 1.20 -4.96
CA GLY A 110 -14.70 1.07 -3.57
C GLY A 110 -15.59 -0.16 -3.32
N THR A 111 -15.80 -1.00 -4.34
CA THR A 111 -16.60 -2.23 -4.29
C THR A 111 -15.82 -3.41 -4.85
N HIS A 112 -16.22 -4.63 -4.46
CA HIS A 112 -15.54 -5.83 -4.93
C HIS A 112 -15.83 -6.11 -6.42
N HIS A 113 -14.76 -6.18 -7.23
CA HIS A 113 -14.79 -6.55 -8.63
C HIS A 113 -13.72 -7.57 -8.97
N ARG A 114 -13.95 -8.40 -9.98
CA ARG A 114 -12.81 -9.06 -10.64
C ARG A 114 -11.98 -7.97 -11.33
N LEU A 115 -10.67 -8.08 -11.28
CA LEU A 115 -9.75 -7.09 -11.87
C LEU A 115 -10.13 -6.72 -13.32
N LYS A 116 -10.45 -7.73 -14.14
CA LYS A 116 -10.87 -7.53 -15.52
C LYS A 116 -12.20 -6.76 -15.68
N ASP A 117 -13.08 -6.79 -14.67
CA ASP A 117 -14.42 -6.18 -14.71
C ASP A 117 -14.43 -4.75 -14.15
N SER A 118 -13.29 -4.27 -13.66
CA SER A 118 -13.17 -2.89 -13.13
C SER A 118 -13.12 -1.87 -14.27
N PRO A 119 -14.02 -0.87 -14.28
CA PRO A 119 -13.98 0.21 -15.27
C PRO A 119 -12.79 1.17 -15.06
N VAL A 120 -12.19 1.17 -13.86
CA VAL A 120 -10.98 1.92 -13.55
C VAL A 120 -9.80 0.96 -13.52
N PRO A 121 -8.68 1.25 -14.24
CA PRO A 121 -7.52 0.38 -14.24
C PRO A 121 -6.84 0.36 -12.87
N VAL A 122 -6.64 -0.84 -12.32
CA VAL A 122 -5.95 -1.08 -11.05
C VAL A 122 -4.79 -2.03 -11.31
N GLN A 123 -3.58 -1.66 -10.90
CA GLN A 123 -2.46 -2.58 -10.85
C GLN A 123 -2.54 -3.38 -9.56
N VAL A 124 -2.38 -4.68 -9.64
CA VAL A 124 -2.35 -5.58 -8.47
C VAL A 124 -0.99 -6.23 -8.37
N VAL A 125 -0.40 -6.15 -7.19
CA VAL A 125 0.82 -6.86 -6.80
C VAL A 125 0.44 -7.86 -5.73
N THR A 126 0.59 -9.15 -6.02
CA THR A 126 0.18 -10.24 -5.12
C THR A 126 1.23 -10.56 -4.07
N ALA A 127 0.84 -11.31 -3.04
CA ALA A 127 1.81 -11.89 -2.08
C ALA A 127 2.88 -12.73 -2.77
N SER A 128 2.52 -13.48 -3.81
CA SER A 128 3.47 -14.27 -4.61
C SER A 128 4.46 -13.40 -5.38
N ASP A 129 3.98 -12.30 -5.98
CA ASP A 129 4.86 -11.34 -6.67
C ASP A 129 5.84 -10.72 -5.67
N ILE A 130 5.36 -10.29 -4.50
CA ILE A 130 6.20 -9.75 -3.43
C ILE A 130 7.24 -10.78 -2.99
N ALA A 131 6.81 -12.01 -2.72
CA ALA A 131 7.70 -13.09 -2.30
C ALA A 131 8.77 -13.43 -3.35
N SER A 132 8.47 -13.28 -4.66
CA SER A 132 9.44 -13.50 -5.74
C SER A 132 10.59 -12.50 -5.74
N THR A 133 10.39 -11.31 -5.17
CA THR A 133 11.43 -10.28 -5.08
C THR A 133 12.38 -10.49 -3.90
N ASN A 134 12.05 -11.36 -2.96
CA ASN A 134 12.73 -11.52 -1.65
C ASN A 134 12.96 -10.19 -0.91
N ALA A 135 12.11 -9.20 -1.16
CA ALA A 135 12.15 -7.90 -0.51
C ALA A 135 11.76 -8.01 0.96
N THR A 136 12.42 -7.24 1.82
CA THR A 136 12.10 -7.15 3.24
C THR A 136 11.18 -5.97 3.56
N SER A 137 11.04 -5.02 2.63
CA SER A 137 10.12 -3.89 2.74
C SER A 137 9.17 -3.80 1.55
N LEU A 138 8.01 -3.22 1.77
CA LEU A 138 7.03 -3.01 0.71
C LEU A 138 7.56 -2.07 -0.39
N LEU A 139 8.28 -1.02 -0.02
CA LEU A 139 8.86 -0.10 -0.99
C LEU A 139 9.83 -0.82 -1.93
N GLU A 140 10.72 -1.64 -1.39
CA GLU A 140 11.67 -2.45 -2.16
C GLU A 140 10.92 -3.37 -3.14
N ALA A 141 9.89 -4.08 -2.67
CA ALA A 141 9.08 -4.96 -3.50
C ALA A 141 8.44 -4.19 -4.67
N LEU A 142 7.79 -3.05 -4.39
CA LEU A 142 7.11 -2.27 -5.43
C LEU A 142 8.08 -1.65 -6.43
N GLN A 143 9.27 -1.24 -6.00
CA GLN A 143 10.31 -0.75 -6.92
C GLN A 143 10.84 -1.82 -7.88
N LYS A 144 10.85 -3.10 -7.46
CA LYS A 144 11.23 -4.23 -8.32
C LYS A 144 10.11 -4.65 -9.28
N LEU A 145 8.84 -4.40 -8.91
CA LEU A 145 7.67 -4.89 -9.65
C LEU A 145 6.94 -3.81 -10.47
N SER A 146 7.14 -2.54 -10.18
CA SER A 146 6.43 -1.45 -10.85
C SER A 146 7.34 -0.23 -11.11
N PRO A 147 7.56 0.15 -12.38
CA PRO A 147 8.39 1.30 -12.74
C PRO A 147 7.73 2.64 -12.38
N SER A 148 6.47 2.64 -11.96
CA SER A 148 5.78 3.83 -11.46
C SER A 148 6.32 4.32 -10.12
N PHE A 149 6.99 3.43 -9.35
CA PHE A 149 7.56 3.75 -8.05
C PHE A 149 9.05 3.99 -8.13
N THR A 150 9.44 5.19 -7.77
CA THR A 150 10.85 5.57 -7.66
C THR A 150 11.11 6.17 -6.29
N SER A 151 12.30 6.01 -5.75
CA SER A 151 12.66 6.61 -4.48
C SER A 151 13.96 7.38 -4.53
N MET A 152 14.05 8.39 -3.69
CA MET A 152 15.27 9.12 -3.39
C MET A 152 15.64 8.84 -1.94
N VAL A 153 16.65 8.03 -1.76
CA VAL A 153 17.21 7.72 -0.45
C VAL A 153 18.18 8.84 -0.07
N ASN A 154 18.05 9.38 1.15
CA ASN A 154 18.88 10.47 1.64
C ASN A 154 19.66 10.09 2.91
N GLY A 155 19.95 8.82 3.12
CA GLY A 155 20.69 8.33 4.26
C GLY A 155 19.89 8.22 5.58
N MET A 156 18.77 8.93 5.72
CA MET A 156 17.89 8.92 6.90
C MET A 156 16.46 8.48 6.58
N GLY A 157 16.16 8.25 5.33
CA GLY A 157 14.84 7.89 4.83
C GLY A 157 14.79 7.94 3.32
N ALA A 158 13.61 7.84 2.77
CA ALA A 158 13.38 7.92 1.33
C ALA A 158 12.18 8.82 1.03
N THR A 159 12.34 9.70 0.04
CA THR A 159 11.19 10.33 -0.62
C THR A 159 10.76 9.40 -1.74
N VAL A 160 9.52 8.95 -1.71
CA VAL A 160 8.96 8.06 -2.72
C VAL A 160 8.12 8.87 -3.68
N SER A 161 8.31 8.63 -4.97
CA SER A 161 7.47 9.23 -6.03
C SER A 161 6.67 8.13 -6.72
N MET A 162 5.41 8.41 -6.97
CA MET A 162 4.53 7.60 -7.80
C MET A 162 4.15 8.40 -9.05
N ASN A 163 4.54 7.91 -10.22
CA ASN A 163 4.32 8.61 -11.49
C ASN A 163 4.81 10.09 -11.49
N GLY A 164 5.95 10.37 -10.86
CA GLY A 164 6.54 11.70 -10.78
C GLY A 164 5.93 12.64 -9.73
N LEU A 165 4.94 12.20 -8.97
CA LEU A 165 4.37 12.92 -7.85
C LEU A 165 4.83 12.32 -6.52
N THR A 166 5.22 13.14 -5.56
CA THR A 166 5.75 12.72 -4.26
C THR A 166 4.65 12.29 -3.29
N ASP A 167 5.03 11.83 -2.09
CA ASP A 167 4.16 11.28 -1.04
C ASP A 167 3.07 12.24 -0.51
N ASP A 168 3.17 13.53 -0.77
CA ASP A 168 2.08 14.49 -0.49
C ASP A 168 0.89 14.39 -1.46
N TYR A 169 1.04 13.68 -2.57
CA TYR A 169 0.07 13.61 -3.67
C TYR A 169 -0.60 12.25 -3.87
N TYR A 170 -0.23 11.23 -3.12
CA TYR A 170 -0.91 9.95 -3.13
C TYR A 170 -1.28 9.49 -1.71
N ILE A 171 -2.33 8.67 -1.61
CA ILE A 171 -2.79 8.14 -0.34
C ILE A 171 -2.25 6.73 -0.12
N PHE A 172 -1.83 6.47 1.13
CA PHE A 172 -1.46 5.17 1.61
C PHE A 172 -2.57 4.61 2.51
N LEU A 173 -3.13 3.46 2.12
CA LEU A 173 -4.23 2.81 2.81
C LEU A 173 -3.84 1.40 3.26
N VAL A 174 -4.41 0.96 4.38
CA VAL A 174 -4.39 -0.42 4.84
C VAL A 174 -5.84 -0.90 4.99
N ASN A 175 -6.24 -1.88 4.18
CA ASN A 175 -7.62 -2.36 4.11
C ASN A 175 -8.65 -1.23 3.86
N GLY A 176 -8.29 -0.25 3.01
CA GLY A 176 -9.12 0.90 2.70
C GLY A 176 -9.10 2.03 3.73
N ARG A 177 -8.36 1.92 4.83
CA ARG A 177 -8.26 2.90 5.92
C ARG A 177 -6.96 3.69 5.79
N ARG A 178 -7.03 5.00 5.97
CA ARG A 178 -5.87 5.89 5.85
C ARG A 178 -4.88 5.67 7.00
N VAL A 179 -3.60 5.70 6.65
CA VAL A 179 -2.47 5.74 7.59
C VAL A 179 -1.87 7.14 7.58
N SER A 180 -1.59 7.70 8.74
CA SER A 180 -1.06 9.05 8.90
C SER A 180 0.42 9.07 9.28
N GLY A 181 1.08 10.22 9.10
CA GLY A 181 2.48 10.41 9.47
C GLY A 181 3.47 9.95 8.40
N ASN A 182 4.73 9.78 8.82
CA ASN A 182 5.82 9.33 7.98
C ASN A 182 6.04 7.81 8.17
N ASP A 183 7.03 7.24 7.48
CA ASP A 183 7.44 5.83 7.60
C ASP A 183 6.35 4.81 7.20
N ASN A 184 5.36 5.23 6.40
CA ASN A 184 4.26 4.35 6.00
C ASN A 184 4.74 3.06 5.32
N TRP A 185 5.83 3.14 4.56
CA TRP A 185 6.45 2.02 3.88
C TRP A 185 7.12 1.03 4.83
N GLN A 186 7.80 1.55 5.87
CA GLN A 186 8.52 0.77 6.87
C GLN A 186 7.56 0.11 7.87
N ARG A 187 6.39 0.70 8.11
CA ARG A 187 5.40 0.19 9.08
C ARG A 187 4.78 -1.14 8.67
N MET A 188 4.82 -1.47 7.38
CA MET A 188 4.17 -2.67 6.85
C MET A 188 5.03 -3.92 7.01
N ASN A 189 4.44 -4.98 7.57
CA ASN A 189 5.01 -6.31 7.52
C ASN A 189 4.70 -6.95 6.17
N VAL A 190 5.73 -7.25 5.38
CA VAL A 190 5.60 -7.84 4.04
C VAL A 190 4.90 -9.19 4.09
N GLY A 191 5.18 -10.01 5.13
CA GLY A 191 4.55 -11.31 5.34
C GLY A 191 3.05 -11.25 5.66
N ASN A 192 2.55 -10.08 6.10
CA ASN A 192 1.11 -9.86 6.33
C ASN A 192 0.36 -9.34 5.11
N ILE A 193 1.02 -9.13 3.98
CA ILE A 193 0.40 -8.56 2.78
C ILE A 193 -0.21 -9.67 1.93
N LYS A 194 -1.51 -9.61 1.70
CA LYS A 194 -2.22 -10.48 0.77
C LYS A 194 -2.06 -10.00 -0.68
N ARG A 195 -2.16 -8.68 -0.88
CA ARG A 195 -1.92 -7.98 -2.15
C ARG A 195 -1.84 -6.49 -1.93
N VAL A 196 -1.24 -5.79 -2.88
CA VAL A 196 -1.28 -4.33 -2.98
C VAL A 196 -2.06 -3.94 -4.22
N GLU A 197 -3.03 -3.07 -4.06
CA GLU A 197 -3.83 -2.49 -5.14
C GLU A 197 -3.37 -1.06 -5.38
N ILE A 198 -2.93 -0.75 -6.59
CA ILE A 198 -2.38 0.54 -6.97
C ILE A 198 -3.30 1.16 -7.99
N LEU A 199 -3.88 2.29 -7.64
CA LEU A 199 -4.69 3.10 -8.51
C LEU A 199 -3.89 4.32 -8.95
N ASN A 200 -3.62 4.43 -10.24
CA ASN A 200 -2.94 5.57 -10.83
C ASN A 200 -3.93 6.68 -11.15
N GLY A 201 -3.57 7.93 -10.78
CA GLY A 201 -4.38 9.12 -11.04
C GLY A 201 -5.34 9.49 -9.91
N ALA A 202 -6.12 10.55 -10.14
CA ALA A 202 -6.95 11.14 -9.10
C ALA A 202 -8.06 10.17 -8.63
N ALA A 203 -8.22 10.05 -7.32
CA ALA A 203 -9.20 9.19 -6.66
C ALA A 203 -9.90 9.90 -5.47
N SER A 204 -9.93 11.22 -5.48
CA SER A 204 -10.49 12.00 -4.37
C SER A 204 -11.99 11.81 -4.18
N THR A 205 -12.71 11.32 -5.18
CA THR A 205 -14.13 10.96 -5.09
C THR A 205 -14.38 9.86 -4.04
N LEU A 206 -13.52 8.85 -3.98
CA LEU A 206 -13.65 7.76 -3.00
C LEU A 206 -12.87 8.02 -1.71
N TYR A 207 -11.66 8.58 -1.83
CA TYR A 207 -10.68 8.61 -0.74
C TYR A 207 -10.40 10.00 -0.17
N GLY A 208 -11.02 11.05 -0.73
CA GLY A 208 -10.92 12.42 -0.22
C GLY A 208 -9.59 13.11 -0.54
N THR A 209 -9.09 13.92 0.41
CA THR A 209 -7.90 14.76 0.22
C THR A 209 -6.63 13.94 0.00
N ASN A 210 -5.67 14.49 -0.73
CA ASN A 210 -4.34 13.93 -1.07
C ASN A 210 -4.37 12.79 -2.10
N ALA A 211 -5.54 12.33 -2.59
CA ALA A 211 -5.62 11.36 -3.68
C ALA A 211 -5.52 12.03 -5.06
N ILE A 212 -4.51 12.88 -5.27
CA ILE A 212 -4.28 13.60 -6.52
C ILE A 212 -3.56 12.72 -7.56
N GLY A 213 -2.47 12.08 -7.15
CA GLY A 213 -1.61 11.27 -8.01
C GLY A 213 -1.94 9.78 -7.98
N GLY A 214 -2.67 9.32 -6.96
CA GLY A 214 -3.10 7.93 -6.86
C GLY A 214 -3.40 7.44 -5.46
N VAL A 215 -3.62 6.13 -5.38
CA VAL A 215 -3.89 5.40 -4.13
C VAL A 215 -3.08 4.11 -4.10
N ILE A 216 -2.46 3.83 -2.98
CA ILE A 216 -1.79 2.57 -2.68
C ILE A 216 -2.56 1.93 -1.54
N ASN A 217 -3.30 0.87 -1.83
CA ASN A 217 -4.10 0.17 -0.83
C ASN A 217 -3.52 -1.22 -0.56
N ILE A 218 -3.05 -1.42 0.65
CA ILE A 218 -2.50 -2.68 1.12
C ILE A 218 -3.64 -3.49 1.71
N ILE A 219 -3.91 -4.62 1.11
CA ILE A 219 -4.86 -5.59 1.63
C ILE A 219 -4.08 -6.63 2.43
N THR A 220 -4.34 -6.69 3.73
CA THR A 220 -3.68 -7.62 4.64
C THR A 220 -4.36 -8.99 4.64
N ASN A 221 -3.67 -9.97 5.22
CA ASN A 221 -4.25 -11.27 5.46
C ASN A 221 -5.38 -11.19 6.50
N ASP A 222 -6.37 -12.06 6.35
CA ASP A 222 -7.46 -12.26 7.30
C ASP A 222 -7.36 -13.66 7.88
N SER A 223 -7.92 -13.87 9.06
CA SER A 223 -8.05 -15.20 9.66
C SER A 223 -8.95 -16.11 8.80
N LYS A 224 -8.47 -17.33 8.48
CA LYS A 224 -9.14 -18.29 7.61
C LYS A 224 -8.86 -19.74 7.97
N ASN A 225 -7.75 -20.00 8.61
CA ASN A 225 -7.25 -21.34 8.87
C ASN A 225 -7.48 -21.71 10.33
N THR A 226 -7.66 -22.98 10.60
CA THR A 226 -7.80 -23.47 11.98
C THR A 226 -6.59 -23.05 12.81
N ILE A 227 -5.40 -23.32 12.32
CA ILE A 227 -4.14 -22.75 12.81
C ILE A 227 -3.15 -22.71 11.64
N GLU A 228 -2.59 -21.53 11.35
CA GLU A 228 -1.44 -21.39 10.44
C GLU A 228 -0.43 -20.45 11.08
N ALA A 229 0.82 -20.88 11.16
CA ALA A 229 1.94 -20.05 11.61
C ALA A 229 3.01 -19.98 10.52
N GLN A 230 3.54 -18.80 10.29
CA GLN A 230 4.62 -18.56 9.34
C GLN A 230 5.69 -17.68 9.98
N ASN A 231 6.95 -18.08 9.84
CA ASN A 231 8.12 -17.28 10.19
C ASN A 231 9.01 -17.14 8.96
N ASP A 232 9.36 -15.92 8.60
CA ASP A 232 10.29 -15.59 7.51
C ASP A 232 11.49 -14.88 8.12
N PHE A 233 12.68 -15.40 7.91
CA PHE A 233 13.93 -14.87 8.44
C PHE A 233 14.92 -14.63 7.30
N LYS A 234 15.66 -13.50 7.32
CA LYS A 234 16.66 -13.14 6.33
C LYS A 234 17.82 -12.41 7.00
N ILE A 235 19.04 -12.82 6.66
CA ILE A 235 20.29 -12.13 7.02
C ILE A 235 21.01 -11.72 5.74
N ALA A 236 21.58 -10.52 5.71
CA ALA A 236 22.35 -10.00 4.60
C ALA A 236 23.57 -9.21 5.10
N ASN A 237 24.46 -8.85 4.18
CA ASN A 237 25.60 -7.98 4.49
C ASN A 237 25.17 -6.68 5.17
N LYS A 238 26.12 -6.03 5.87
CA LYS A 238 25.95 -4.75 6.59
C LYS A 238 24.94 -4.86 7.75
N GLY A 239 25.01 -5.96 8.50
CA GLY A 239 24.17 -6.20 9.67
C GLY A 239 22.66 -6.22 9.37
N ARG A 240 22.27 -6.46 8.11
CA ARG A 240 20.84 -6.48 7.76
C ARG A 240 20.20 -7.78 8.23
N ILE A 241 19.27 -7.66 9.16
CA ILE A 241 18.43 -8.75 9.67
C ILE A 241 16.97 -8.37 9.44
N SER A 242 16.16 -9.32 9.04
CA SER A 242 14.73 -9.16 8.91
C SER A 242 14.03 -10.43 9.38
N GLU A 243 13.03 -10.26 10.24
CA GLU A 243 12.16 -11.32 10.72
C GLU A 243 10.69 -10.88 10.58
N SER A 244 9.87 -11.81 10.14
CA SER A 244 8.41 -11.67 10.05
C SER A 244 7.76 -12.92 10.61
N PHE A 245 6.96 -12.77 11.64
CA PHE A 245 6.15 -13.85 12.20
C PHE A 245 4.66 -13.54 12.06
N ASN A 246 3.90 -14.51 11.57
CA ASN A 246 2.46 -14.38 11.38
C ASN A 246 1.77 -15.62 11.96
N LEU A 247 0.66 -15.40 12.67
CA LEU A 247 -0.16 -16.47 13.26
C LEU A 247 -1.63 -16.23 12.94
N ASP A 248 -2.24 -17.17 12.23
CA ASP A 248 -3.65 -17.19 11.85
C ASP A 248 -4.36 -18.29 12.64
N ILE A 249 -5.43 -17.94 13.36
CA ILE A 249 -6.28 -18.87 14.09
C ILE A 249 -7.74 -18.56 13.79
N GLN A 250 -8.48 -19.55 13.30
CA GLN A 250 -9.93 -19.46 13.11
C GLN A 250 -10.62 -20.58 13.88
N GLN A 251 -11.42 -20.22 14.88
CA GLN A 251 -12.22 -21.18 15.64
C GLN A 251 -13.70 -20.78 15.60
N GLY A 252 -14.50 -21.53 14.86
CA GLY A 252 -15.91 -21.25 14.67
C GLY A 252 -16.13 -19.83 14.11
N LYS A 253 -16.80 -18.99 14.89
CA LYS A 253 -17.15 -17.60 14.52
C LYS A 253 -16.05 -16.57 14.81
N ILE A 254 -14.99 -16.96 15.50
CA ILE A 254 -13.93 -16.05 15.95
C ILE A 254 -12.66 -16.33 15.17
N GLY A 255 -12.08 -15.29 14.61
CA GLY A 255 -10.79 -15.32 13.98
C GLY A 255 -9.80 -14.39 14.68
N SER A 256 -8.55 -14.79 14.71
CA SER A 256 -7.41 -14.01 15.25
C SER A 256 -6.26 -14.08 14.28
N TYR A 257 -5.75 -12.92 13.87
CA TYR A 257 -4.55 -12.79 13.05
C TYR A 257 -3.54 -11.91 13.76
N SER A 258 -2.39 -12.48 14.11
CA SER A 258 -1.27 -11.78 14.76
C SER A 258 -0.12 -11.67 13.78
N SER A 259 0.52 -10.52 13.72
CA SER A 259 1.66 -10.26 12.84
C SER A 259 2.72 -9.48 13.61
N TYR A 260 3.96 -9.96 13.58
CA TYR A 260 5.14 -9.30 14.12
C TYR A 260 6.19 -9.15 13.03
N LYS A 261 6.90 -8.04 13.05
CA LYS A 261 8.11 -7.84 12.23
C LYS A 261 9.22 -7.23 13.06
N HIS A 262 10.45 -7.60 12.74
CA HIS A 262 11.67 -6.96 13.19
C HIS A 262 12.58 -6.73 12.01
N GLN A 263 13.22 -5.56 11.93
CA GLN A 263 14.24 -5.24 10.93
C GLN A 263 15.33 -4.39 11.54
N GLU A 264 16.56 -4.68 11.19
CA GLU A 264 17.72 -3.86 11.55
C GLU A 264 18.76 -3.83 10.44
N ALA A 265 19.59 -2.81 10.45
CA ALA A 265 20.74 -2.67 9.56
C ALA A 265 21.79 -1.76 10.18
N ASP A 266 23.07 -2.04 9.89
CA ASP A 266 24.16 -1.17 10.27
C ASP A 266 24.22 0.09 9.38
N SER A 267 24.86 1.13 9.92
CA SER A 267 25.26 2.30 9.14
C SER A 267 26.39 1.93 8.15
N TRP A 268 26.41 2.59 7.01
CA TRP A 268 27.48 2.40 6.04
C TRP A 268 27.88 3.68 5.33
N GLN A 269 29.14 3.77 4.90
CA GLN A 269 29.73 4.89 4.16
C GLN A 269 30.00 4.48 2.72
N LEU A 270 29.44 5.22 1.76
CA LEU A 270 29.64 4.97 0.33
C LEU A 270 30.92 5.63 -0.19
N SER A 271 31.13 6.92 0.15
CA SER A 271 32.30 7.67 -0.30
C SER A 271 33.05 8.22 0.92
N PRO A 272 34.38 7.98 1.02
CA PRO A 272 35.20 8.58 2.06
C PRO A 272 35.51 10.07 1.80
N TYR A 273 35.06 10.62 0.68
CA TYR A 273 35.36 11.98 0.26
C TYR A 273 34.08 12.81 0.07
N GLU A 274 34.20 14.11 0.34
CA GLU A 274 33.18 15.13 0.02
C GLU A 274 33.82 16.35 -0.61
N ILE A 275 33.02 17.19 -1.25
CA ILE A 275 33.47 18.50 -1.73
C ILE A 275 33.17 19.53 -0.63
N ASP A 276 34.23 20.21 -0.15
CA ASP A 276 34.12 21.27 0.83
C ASP A 276 33.47 22.56 0.24
N LYS A 277 33.29 23.59 1.08
CA LYS A 277 32.71 24.86 0.66
C LYS A 277 33.58 25.63 -0.35
N SER A 278 34.86 25.29 -0.45
CA SER A 278 35.84 25.88 -1.36
C SER A 278 35.95 25.12 -2.69
N GLY A 279 35.23 24.00 -2.83
CA GLY A 279 35.24 23.15 -4.03
C GLY A 279 36.34 22.09 -4.02
N ASN A 280 37.06 21.89 -2.91
CA ASN A 280 38.12 20.89 -2.81
C ASN A 280 37.57 19.52 -2.37
N LEU A 281 38.18 18.45 -2.87
CA LEU A 281 37.92 17.09 -2.43
C LEU A 281 38.63 16.84 -1.09
N VAL A 282 37.85 16.59 -0.03
CA VAL A 282 38.37 16.37 1.33
C VAL A 282 37.83 15.06 1.90
N GLU A 283 38.57 14.45 2.81
CA GLU A 283 38.09 13.27 3.54
C GLU A 283 36.86 13.61 4.38
N THR A 284 35.92 12.68 4.47
CA THR A 284 34.70 12.82 5.26
C THR A 284 34.41 11.55 6.05
N LYS A 285 33.91 11.72 7.29
CA LYS A 285 33.35 10.62 8.11
C LYS A 285 31.82 10.50 7.97
N LYS A 286 31.21 11.29 7.10
CA LYS A 286 29.75 11.24 6.89
C LYS A 286 29.36 9.91 6.28
N ILE A 287 28.37 9.28 6.87
CA ILE A 287 27.83 8.01 6.40
C ILE A 287 26.71 8.23 5.39
N ALA A 288 26.66 7.37 4.37
CA ALA A 288 25.65 7.45 3.31
C ALA A 288 24.27 7.00 3.81
N SER A 289 24.25 5.99 4.68
CA SER A 289 23.02 5.48 5.30
C SER A 289 23.24 5.30 6.80
N THR A 290 22.28 5.73 7.59
CA THR A 290 22.26 5.49 9.03
C THR A 290 21.74 4.09 9.32
N GLY A 291 22.25 3.47 10.39
CA GLY A 291 21.70 2.23 10.94
C GLY A 291 20.29 2.47 11.49
N PHE A 292 19.53 1.40 11.59
CA PHE A 292 18.20 1.47 12.18
C PHE A 292 17.77 0.16 12.81
N HIS A 293 16.82 0.26 13.75
CA HIS A 293 16.08 -0.87 14.32
C HIS A 293 14.59 -0.55 14.23
N ASP A 294 13.80 -1.44 13.66
CA ASP A 294 12.37 -1.26 13.62
C ASP A 294 11.61 -2.52 14.05
N ASP A 295 10.53 -2.32 14.82
CA ASP A 295 9.62 -3.36 15.27
C ASP A 295 8.18 -2.97 14.94
N GLY A 296 7.39 -3.95 14.55
CA GLY A 296 5.98 -3.77 14.27
C GLY A 296 5.13 -4.93 14.76
N VAL A 297 4.01 -4.63 15.38
CA VAL A 297 3.01 -5.62 15.81
C VAL A 297 1.65 -5.21 15.29
N THR A 298 0.91 -6.15 14.74
CA THR A 298 -0.50 -5.99 14.38
C THR A 298 -1.29 -7.17 14.91
N GLN A 299 -2.40 -6.87 15.57
CA GLN A 299 -3.37 -7.87 16.03
C GLN A 299 -4.74 -7.54 15.48
N ARG A 300 -5.35 -8.48 14.79
CA ARG A 300 -6.70 -8.38 14.24
C ARG A 300 -7.57 -9.50 14.77
N PHE A 301 -8.74 -9.14 15.25
CA PHE A 301 -9.81 -10.06 15.62
C PHE A 301 -10.98 -9.89 14.66
N THR A 302 -11.60 -10.98 14.29
CA THR A 302 -12.85 -11.01 13.51
C THR A 302 -13.90 -11.82 14.23
N PHE A 303 -15.16 -11.40 14.12
CA PHE A 303 -16.30 -12.10 14.70
C PHE A 303 -17.44 -12.13 13.69
N ASP A 304 -17.74 -13.32 13.18
CA ASP A 304 -18.88 -13.56 12.31
C ASP A 304 -20.11 -13.95 13.18
N ALA A 305 -20.90 -12.95 13.58
CA ALA A 305 -22.07 -13.18 14.44
C ALA A 305 -23.07 -14.14 13.78
N ASN A 306 -23.29 -13.97 12.47
CA ASN A 306 -24.03 -14.84 11.58
C ASN A 306 -23.60 -14.61 10.13
N ASP A 307 -24.23 -15.28 9.16
CA ASP A 307 -23.90 -15.20 7.71
C ASP A 307 -24.04 -13.79 7.10
N ARG A 308 -24.66 -12.85 7.82
CA ARG A 308 -24.94 -11.50 7.32
C ARG A 308 -24.27 -10.40 8.12
N LEU A 309 -23.80 -10.70 9.32
CA LEU A 309 -23.24 -9.69 10.23
C LEU A 309 -21.87 -10.12 10.74
N SER A 310 -20.88 -9.34 10.42
CA SER A 310 -19.51 -9.52 10.87
C SER A 310 -18.93 -8.25 11.47
N PHE A 311 -18.00 -8.42 12.40
CA PHE A 311 -17.27 -7.36 13.09
C PHE A 311 -15.78 -7.64 13.00
N TYR A 312 -14.98 -6.58 13.08
CA TYR A 312 -13.55 -6.70 13.33
C TYR A 312 -13.09 -5.64 14.32
N ALA A 313 -11.99 -5.96 15.01
CA ALA A 313 -11.20 -5.01 15.78
C ALA A 313 -9.72 -5.25 15.45
N GLU A 314 -8.95 -4.18 15.28
CA GLU A 314 -7.54 -4.26 14.93
C GLU A 314 -6.75 -3.23 15.72
N GLY A 315 -5.61 -3.64 16.26
CA GLY A 315 -4.63 -2.79 16.89
C GLY A 315 -3.27 -2.95 16.22
N ASN A 316 -2.52 -1.88 16.06
CA ASN A 316 -1.15 -1.92 15.58
C ASN A 316 -0.23 -1.01 16.39
N TYR A 317 1.00 -1.44 16.53
CA TYR A 317 2.10 -0.68 17.12
C TYR A 317 3.32 -0.79 16.21
N TYR A 318 4.02 0.31 16.04
CA TYR A 318 5.27 0.38 15.31
C TYR A 318 6.26 1.27 16.04
N ARG A 319 7.51 0.87 16.06
CA ARG A 319 8.64 1.64 16.58
C ARG A 319 9.80 1.55 15.59
N ASN A 320 10.43 2.68 15.32
CA ASN A 320 11.69 2.78 14.60
C ASN A 320 12.66 3.66 15.39
N LYS A 321 13.91 3.26 15.43
CA LYS A 321 15.02 4.06 15.91
C LYS A 321 16.09 4.10 14.82
N THR A 322 16.48 5.29 14.41
CA THR A 322 17.54 5.51 13.42
C THR A 322 18.80 5.92 14.15
N ASP A 323 19.83 5.08 14.13
CA ASP A 323 21.11 5.30 14.80
C ASP A 323 21.94 6.30 14.02
N ARG A 324 22.23 7.44 14.62
CA ARG A 324 22.97 8.53 14.00
C ARG A 324 24.41 8.58 14.48
N PRO A 325 25.40 8.88 13.59
CA PRO A 325 26.80 8.96 14.00
C PRO A 325 27.03 10.08 15.02
N ALA A 326 27.65 9.72 16.13
CA ALA A 326 27.90 10.62 17.27
C ALA A 326 28.84 11.80 16.92
N GLU A 327 29.67 11.64 15.90
CA GLU A 327 30.57 12.69 15.39
C GLU A 327 29.83 13.87 14.72
N VAL A 328 28.60 13.61 14.29
CA VAL A 328 27.80 14.60 13.52
C VAL A 328 26.55 15.03 14.25
N TYR A 329 25.96 14.15 15.07
CA TYR A 329 24.67 14.35 15.72
C TYR A 329 24.74 14.12 17.22
N ASN A 330 23.84 14.76 17.95
CA ASN A 330 23.69 14.62 19.40
C ASN A 330 22.48 13.76 19.78
N TYR A 331 21.71 13.28 18.81
CA TYR A 331 20.48 12.56 19.03
C TYR A 331 20.19 11.58 17.89
N ASP A 332 19.50 10.50 18.24
CA ASP A 332 18.85 9.60 17.30
C ASP A 332 17.44 10.08 16.95
N LEU A 333 16.92 9.62 15.81
CA LEU A 333 15.51 9.79 15.48
C LEU A 333 14.75 8.56 15.95
N LYS A 334 13.70 8.78 16.73
CA LYS A 334 12.78 7.74 17.14
C LYS A 334 11.38 8.03 16.65
N HIS A 335 10.80 7.05 15.96
CA HIS A 335 9.42 7.09 15.49
C HIS A 335 8.61 6.04 16.24
N GLU A 336 7.38 6.38 16.62
CA GLU A 336 6.42 5.47 17.27
C GLU A 336 5.05 5.73 16.68
N SER A 337 4.35 4.67 16.34
CA SER A 337 2.97 4.76 15.85
C SER A 337 2.06 3.80 16.59
N TYR A 338 0.85 4.27 16.84
CA TYR A 338 -0.23 3.51 17.46
C TYR A 338 -1.47 3.66 16.59
N GLY A 339 -2.04 2.54 16.16
CA GLY A 339 -3.28 2.53 15.41
C GLY A 339 -4.28 1.58 16.04
N TYR A 340 -5.54 1.95 15.98
CA TYR A 340 -6.64 1.05 16.29
C TYR A 340 -7.82 1.34 15.40
N SER A 341 -8.50 0.28 15.01
CA SER A 341 -9.69 0.37 14.19
C SER A 341 -10.69 -0.71 14.56
N PHE A 342 -11.94 -0.43 14.33
CA PHE A 342 -13.01 -1.39 14.43
C PHE A 342 -14.03 -1.14 13.32
N GLY A 343 -14.75 -2.18 12.94
CA GLY A 343 -15.77 -2.04 11.94
C GLY A 343 -16.78 -3.17 11.96
N MET A 344 -17.84 -2.92 11.22
CA MET A 344 -18.98 -3.80 11.06
C MET A 344 -19.35 -3.90 9.60
N LYS A 345 -19.75 -5.08 9.17
CA LYS A 345 -20.37 -5.30 7.86
C LYS A 345 -21.67 -6.06 8.03
N MET A 346 -22.73 -5.50 7.46
CA MET A 346 -24.06 -6.10 7.42
C MET A 346 -24.49 -6.31 5.97
N ILE A 347 -24.84 -7.55 5.61
CA ILE A 347 -25.29 -7.93 4.26
C ILE A 347 -26.81 -8.14 4.26
N SER A 348 -27.48 -7.50 3.31
CA SER A 348 -28.91 -7.70 3.03
C SER A 348 -29.16 -8.97 2.21
N THR A 349 -30.43 -9.37 2.09
CA THR A 349 -30.88 -10.50 1.26
C THR A 349 -30.58 -10.34 -0.23
N THR A 350 -30.35 -9.13 -0.72
CA THR A 350 -30.11 -8.78 -2.14
C THR A 350 -28.65 -8.53 -2.47
N ASN A 351 -27.68 -9.01 -1.69
CA ASN A 351 -26.26 -8.69 -1.79
C ASN A 351 -25.88 -7.22 -1.54
N SER A 352 -26.83 -6.37 -1.28
CA SER A 352 -26.55 -5.04 -0.78
C SER A 352 -25.94 -5.15 0.61
N TYR A 353 -25.04 -4.27 0.95
CA TYR A 353 -24.41 -4.29 2.27
C TYR A 353 -24.12 -2.88 2.79
N ILE A 354 -24.04 -2.79 4.10
CA ILE A 354 -23.64 -1.58 4.81
C ILE A 354 -22.37 -1.91 5.60
N THR A 355 -21.40 -1.01 5.56
CA THR A 355 -20.20 -1.06 6.41
C THR A 355 -20.13 0.19 7.26
N PHE A 356 -19.67 0.00 8.48
CA PHE A 356 -19.21 1.07 9.35
C PHE A 356 -17.76 0.77 9.72
N ASP A 357 -16.88 1.75 9.56
CA ASP A 357 -15.47 1.66 9.89
C ASP A 357 -15.07 2.89 10.71
N TYR A 358 -14.37 2.66 11.82
CA TYR A 358 -13.69 3.69 12.59
C TYR A 358 -12.20 3.38 12.63
N ASN A 359 -11.39 4.38 12.36
CA ASN A 359 -9.93 4.27 12.34
C ASN A 359 -9.27 5.42 13.08
N THR A 360 -8.24 5.10 13.85
CA THR A 360 -7.35 6.08 14.48
C THR A 360 -5.92 5.70 14.23
N ASP A 361 -5.11 6.67 13.83
CA ASP A 361 -3.67 6.52 13.69
C ASP A 361 -2.94 7.70 14.35
N ILE A 362 -1.97 7.39 15.22
CA ILE A 362 -1.18 8.35 15.98
C ILE A 362 0.28 8.08 15.67
N PHE A 363 0.97 9.08 15.13
CA PHE A 363 2.38 8.99 14.80
C PHE A 363 3.18 10.04 15.60
N ASN A 364 4.23 9.59 16.30
CA ASN A 364 5.14 10.42 17.07
C ASN A 364 6.54 10.34 16.48
N SER A 365 7.18 11.47 16.26
CA SER A 365 8.60 11.58 15.95
C SER A 365 9.29 12.29 17.12
N LYS A 366 10.40 11.74 17.61
CA LYS A 366 11.15 12.20 18.78
C LYS A 366 12.62 12.36 18.45
N TYR A 367 13.31 13.21 19.20
CA TYR A 367 14.76 13.26 19.30
C TYR A 367 15.18 12.56 20.62
N ASP A 368 15.93 11.46 20.51
CA ASP A 368 16.49 10.75 21.65
C ASP A 368 17.97 11.14 21.78
N TYR A 369 18.28 12.03 22.74
CA TYR A 369 19.63 12.57 22.94
C TYR A 369 20.52 11.54 23.62
N PHE A 370 21.65 11.20 23.01
CA PHE A 370 22.65 10.26 23.52
C PHE A 370 23.93 10.93 24.04
N VAL A 371 23.99 12.28 24.01
CA VAL A 371 25.04 13.10 24.65
C VAL A 371 24.42 14.34 25.27
N ASP A 372 25.12 14.94 26.26
CA ASP A 372 24.73 16.22 26.82
C ASP A 372 24.87 17.35 25.80
N VAL A 373 23.82 18.11 25.58
CA VAL A 373 23.86 19.33 24.76
C VAL A 373 24.18 20.50 25.65
N LYS A 374 25.29 21.21 25.37
CA LYS A 374 25.75 22.37 26.13
C LYS A 374 25.52 23.66 25.36
N ASN A 375 25.23 24.73 26.06
CA ASN A 375 25.17 26.07 25.51
C ASN A 375 26.61 26.66 25.35
N LYS A 376 26.72 27.89 24.85
CA LYS A 376 28.01 28.56 24.63
C LYS A 376 28.81 28.81 25.95
N LYS A 377 28.13 28.73 27.09
CA LYS A 377 28.75 28.88 28.43
C LYS A 377 29.19 27.55 29.04
N GLY A 378 28.97 26.41 28.35
CA GLY A 378 29.29 25.07 28.84
C GLY A 378 28.21 24.45 29.75
N GLU A 379 27.10 25.13 30.00
CA GLU A 379 25.98 24.62 30.82
C GLU A 379 25.16 23.61 30.02
N ILE A 380 24.80 22.49 30.65
CA ILE A 380 23.96 21.44 30.01
C ILE A 380 22.54 22.00 29.83
N THR A 381 22.10 22.09 28.61
CA THR A 381 20.74 22.53 28.24
C THR A 381 19.81 21.35 27.98
N ILE A 382 20.34 20.23 27.51
CA ILE A 382 19.61 18.97 27.30
C ILE A 382 20.52 17.85 27.81
N PRO A 383 20.17 17.15 28.89
CA PRO A 383 20.93 16.03 29.41
C PRO A 383 20.87 14.81 28.42
N ASN A 384 21.93 14.00 28.47
CA ASN A 384 21.94 12.67 27.89
C ASN A 384 20.75 11.84 28.39
N GLY A 385 20.17 10.99 27.50
CA GLY A 385 18.98 10.17 27.80
C GLY A 385 17.64 10.92 27.68
N THR A 386 17.67 12.23 27.36
CA THR A 386 16.44 13.01 27.17
C THR A 386 15.75 12.68 25.84
N SER A 387 14.46 12.35 25.90
CA SER A 387 13.61 12.15 24.70
C SER A 387 12.65 13.32 24.53
N LEU A 388 12.79 14.06 23.44
CA LEU A 388 11.96 15.24 23.14
C LEU A 388 11.03 14.98 21.97
N LEU A 389 9.73 15.26 22.17
CA LEU A 389 8.75 15.17 21.10
C LEU A 389 9.03 16.24 20.03
N ARG A 390 9.39 15.79 18.82
CA ARG A 390 9.57 16.61 17.64
C ARG A 390 8.24 16.95 16.97
N LYS A 391 7.45 15.90 16.66
CA LYS A 391 6.17 16.01 15.93
C LYS A 391 5.22 14.91 16.36
N ARG A 392 3.94 15.24 16.50
CA ARG A 392 2.86 14.28 16.67
C ARG A 392 1.74 14.60 15.70
N THR A 393 1.38 13.63 14.89
CA THR A 393 0.16 13.66 14.09
C THR A 393 -0.85 12.69 14.69
N ARG A 394 -2.13 13.06 14.63
CA ARG A 394 -3.25 12.18 14.96
C ARG A 394 -4.28 12.30 13.87
N PHE A 395 -4.74 11.18 13.43
CA PHE A 395 -5.79 11.05 12.44
C PHE A 395 -6.92 10.20 12.99
N HIS A 396 -8.14 10.67 12.86
CA HIS A 396 -9.36 9.92 13.19
C HIS A 396 -10.28 9.96 11.99
N GLU A 397 -10.89 8.83 11.66
CA GLU A 397 -11.82 8.70 10.55
C GLU A 397 -12.97 7.79 10.92
N ALA A 398 -14.17 8.19 10.63
CA ALA A 398 -15.38 7.38 10.72
C ALA A 398 -16.07 7.38 9.36
N THR A 399 -16.28 6.19 8.79
CA THR A 399 -16.91 5.99 7.48
C THR A 399 -18.15 5.11 7.63
N LEU A 400 -19.28 5.59 7.16
CA LEU A 400 -20.50 4.79 6.96
C LEU A 400 -20.75 4.69 5.46
N LYS A 401 -20.76 3.46 4.91
CA LYS A 401 -20.97 3.21 3.48
C LYS A 401 -22.02 2.14 3.25
N GLY A 402 -22.98 2.43 2.39
CA GLY A 402 -23.93 1.48 1.81
C GLY A 402 -23.57 1.16 0.36
N VAL A 403 -23.64 -0.10 0.01
CA VAL A 403 -23.54 -0.58 -1.38
C VAL A 403 -24.83 -1.31 -1.72
N PHE A 404 -25.53 -0.82 -2.74
CA PHE A 404 -26.85 -1.28 -3.14
C PHE A 404 -26.76 -1.87 -4.54
N ILE A 405 -27.21 -3.10 -4.68
CA ILE A 405 -27.34 -3.79 -5.97
C ILE A 405 -28.73 -3.48 -6.53
N LEU A 406 -28.77 -2.69 -7.60
CA LEU A 406 -29.99 -2.22 -8.25
C LEU A 406 -30.22 -3.00 -9.56
N GLY A 407 -30.81 -4.20 -9.46
CA GLY A 407 -31.01 -5.11 -10.60
C GLY A 407 -29.71 -5.80 -11.06
N GLU A 408 -29.70 -6.32 -12.28
CA GLU A 408 -28.58 -7.12 -12.82
C GLU A 408 -27.39 -6.28 -13.32
N GLY A 409 -27.57 -4.96 -13.44
CA GLY A 409 -26.60 -4.10 -14.11
C GLY A 409 -26.01 -2.96 -13.31
N ASN A 410 -26.63 -2.55 -12.20
CA ASN A 410 -26.23 -1.36 -11.48
C ASN A 410 -25.82 -1.66 -10.05
N LYS A 411 -24.74 -1.00 -9.61
CA LYS A 411 -24.23 -1.08 -8.25
C LYS A 411 -23.96 0.33 -7.74
N MET A 412 -24.82 0.82 -6.85
CA MET A 412 -24.70 2.14 -6.28
C MET A 412 -24.03 2.10 -4.91
N SER A 413 -23.04 2.96 -4.72
CA SER A 413 -22.35 3.19 -3.45
C SER A 413 -22.67 4.57 -2.93
N VAL A 414 -23.09 4.69 -1.67
CA VAL A 414 -23.34 5.95 -0.98
C VAL A 414 -22.63 5.92 0.35
N GLY A 415 -21.99 7.01 0.74
CA GLY A 415 -21.32 7.03 2.04
C GLY A 415 -21.09 8.42 2.60
N VAL A 416 -20.79 8.41 3.88
CA VAL A 416 -20.46 9.57 4.71
C VAL A 416 -19.13 9.31 5.38
N ASP A 417 -18.25 10.30 5.32
CA ASP A 417 -16.98 10.28 6.04
C ASP A 417 -16.86 11.49 6.95
N TYR A 418 -16.36 11.27 8.14
CA TYR A 418 -15.95 12.32 9.06
C TYR A 418 -14.51 12.10 9.50
N GLN A 419 -13.64 13.08 9.27
CA GLN A 419 -12.21 13.02 9.52
C GLN A 419 -11.77 14.15 10.46
N ILE A 420 -10.82 13.88 11.33
CA ILE A 420 -10.14 14.86 12.17
C ILE A 420 -8.64 14.66 12.04
N ASP A 421 -7.96 15.70 11.58
CA ASP A 421 -6.50 15.80 11.56
C ASP A 421 -6.04 16.68 12.71
N ALA A 422 -5.03 16.24 13.46
CA ALA A 422 -4.43 17.03 14.53
C ALA A 422 -2.90 16.98 14.47
N LEU A 423 -2.28 18.13 14.67
CA LEU A 423 -0.84 18.31 14.64
C LEU A 423 -0.34 19.02 15.91
N LYS A 424 0.72 18.45 16.51
CA LYS A 424 1.62 19.11 17.44
C LYS A 424 3.04 18.99 16.88
N SER A 425 3.75 20.10 16.73
CA SER A 425 5.11 20.10 16.16
C SER A 425 5.97 21.13 16.88
N ALA A 426 7.06 20.65 17.48
CA ALA A 426 8.04 21.53 18.11
C ALA A 426 8.90 22.23 17.03
N THR A 427 9.20 21.55 15.93
CA THR A 427 9.96 22.15 14.81
C THR A 427 9.17 23.25 14.12
N ASP A 428 7.88 23.06 13.91
CA ASP A 428 7.01 24.04 13.27
C ASP A 428 6.45 25.09 14.25
N ASN A 429 6.86 25.03 15.52
CA ASN A 429 6.34 25.87 16.63
C ASN A 429 4.80 25.78 16.77
N ILE A 430 4.23 24.60 16.58
CA ILE A 430 2.79 24.36 16.69
C ILE A 430 2.50 23.62 17.99
N ARG A 431 1.85 24.29 18.96
CA ARG A 431 1.44 23.65 20.22
C ARG A 431 0.38 22.58 20.02
N LYS A 432 -0.70 22.91 19.30
CA LYS A 432 -1.76 21.99 18.87
C LYS A 432 -2.66 22.72 17.86
N LYS A 433 -2.85 22.11 16.69
CA LYS A 433 -3.82 22.55 15.69
C LYS A 433 -4.63 21.34 15.24
N MET A 434 -5.88 21.57 14.88
CA MET A 434 -6.82 20.55 14.42
C MET A 434 -7.61 21.10 13.25
N ALA A 435 -8.05 20.21 12.37
CA ALA A 435 -9.03 20.50 11.32
C ALA A 435 -9.95 19.30 11.16
N SER A 436 -11.20 19.54 10.89
CA SER A 436 -12.20 18.52 10.58
C SER A 436 -12.64 18.61 9.13
N THR A 437 -12.97 17.45 8.57
CA THR A 437 -13.52 17.30 7.22
C THR A 437 -14.75 16.41 7.30
N PHE A 438 -15.84 16.86 6.73
CA PHE A 438 -17.06 16.09 6.51
C PHE A 438 -17.21 15.85 5.01
N ALA A 439 -17.61 14.65 4.60
CA ALA A 439 -17.83 14.39 3.19
C ALA A 439 -19.00 13.43 2.95
N LEU A 440 -19.69 13.68 1.85
CA LEU A 440 -20.74 12.81 1.29
C LEU A 440 -20.27 12.35 -0.08
N PHE A 441 -20.43 11.08 -0.41
CA PHE A 441 -20.15 10.59 -1.75
C PHE A 441 -21.26 9.67 -2.25
N VAL A 442 -21.46 9.71 -3.55
CA VAL A 442 -22.31 8.79 -4.29
C VAL A 442 -21.56 8.37 -5.56
N GLN A 443 -21.66 7.10 -5.88
CA GLN A 443 -21.08 6.53 -7.09
C GLN A 443 -22.00 5.43 -7.61
N ASP A 444 -22.26 5.42 -8.91
CA ASP A 444 -23.01 4.37 -9.58
C ASP A 444 -22.16 3.70 -10.65
N GLU A 445 -22.12 2.38 -10.61
CA GLU A 445 -21.47 1.51 -11.55
C GLU A 445 -22.56 0.84 -12.38
N MET A 446 -22.55 1.10 -13.69
CA MET A 446 -23.57 0.68 -14.61
C MET A 446 -23.00 -0.27 -15.68
N LYS A 447 -23.64 -1.40 -15.84
CA LYS A 447 -23.45 -2.27 -17.02
C LYS A 447 -24.52 -1.90 -18.04
N ILE A 448 -24.14 -1.17 -19.08
CA ILE A 448 -25.10 -0.61 -20.03
C ILE A 448 -25.59 -1.70 -21.01
N SER A 449 -24.77 -2.15 -21.92
CA SER A 449 -25.03 -3.29 -22.82
C SER A 449 -23.80 -3.58 -23.68
N GLY A 450 -23.76 -4.74 -24.37
CA GLY A 450 -22.74 -5.03 -25.40
C GLY A 450 -21.29 -4.92 -24.94
N GLY A 451 -21.00 -5.12 -23.65
CA GLY A 451 -19.65 -4.98 -23.10
C GLY A 451 -19.29 -3.56 -22.64
N LEU A 452 -20.22 -2.60 -22.71
CA LEU A 452 -20.02 -1.23 -22.24
C LEU A 452 -20.38 -1.12 -20.76
N HIS A 453 -19.44 -0.62 -19.96
CA HIS A 453 -19.60 -0.32 -18.54
C HIS A 453 -19.28 1.15 -18.31
N ALA A 454 -20.00 1.78 -17.40
CA ALA A 454 -19.76 3.15 -16.97
C ALA A 454 -19.71 3.24 -15.44
N LEU A 455 -18.94 4.20 -14.94
CA LEU A 455 -18.91 4.60 -13.55
C LEU A 455 -19.04 6.11 -13.50
N LEU A 456 -19.99 6.57 -12.71
CA LEU A 456 -20.20 7.98 -12.41
C LEU A 456 -20.14 8.18 -10.90
N GLY A 457 -19.35 9.12 -10.44
CA GLY A 457 -19.23 9.41 -9.01
C GLY A 457 -19.04 10.89 -8.73
N VAL A 458 -19.50 11.31 -7.58
CA VAL A 458 -19.24 12.64 -7.04
C VAL A 458 -19.08 12.56 -5.52
N ARG A 459 -18.14 13.31 -4.99
CA ARG A 459 -17.95 13.53 -3.56
C ARG A 459 -18.05 15.02 -3.28
N TYR A 460 -18.90 15.37 -2.34
CA TYR A 460 -18.97 16.68 -1.72
C TYR A 460 -18.15 16.67 -0.44
N ILE A 461 -17.29 17.68 -0.26
CA ILE A 461 -16.36 17.81 0.87
C ILE A 461 -16.63 19.16 1.52
N TYR A 462 -16.83 19.17 2.83
CA TYR A 462 -16.78 20.36 3.67
C TYR A 462 -15.58 20.27 4.60
N HIS A 463 -14.59 21.14 4.39
CA HIS A 463 -13.40 21.23 5.24
C HIS A 463 -13.46 22.48 6.11
N GLN A 464 -13.16 22.37 7.39
CA GLN A 464 -13.28 23.45 8.38
C GLN A 464 -12.61 24.75 7.95
N ASN A 465 -11.45 24.70 7.28
CA ASN A 465 -10.68 25.89 6.87
C ASN A 465 -10.93 26.31 5.42
N PHE A 466 -11.35 25.40 4.54
CA PHE A 466 -11.42 25.60 3.09
C PHE A 466 -12.82 25.45 2.51
N HIS A 467 -13.80 25.22 3.38
CA HIS A 467 -15.22 25.12 3.05
C HIS A 467 -15.58 24.06 2.00
N ASN A 468 -16.37 24.41 1.01
CA ASN A 468 -17.04 23.47 0.12
C ASN A 468 -16.19 23.12 -1.08
N TYR A 469 -16.18 21.83 -1.43
CA TYR A 469 -15.54 21.31 -2.60
C TYR A 469 -16.28 20.10 -3.18
N ALA A 470 -16.22 19.90 -4.50
CA ALA A 470 -16.79 18.73 -5.16
C ALA A 470 -15.76 18.08 -6.10
N THR A 471 -15.64 16.76 -6.03
CA THR A 471 -14.73 15.98 -6.87
C THR A 471 -15.51 14.96 -7.69
N PRO A 472 -15.80 15.22 -8.97
CA PRO A 472 -16.41 14.26 -9.88
C PRO A 472 -15.42 13.22 -10.36
N ASN A 473 -15.95 12.03 -10.71
CA ASN A 473 -15.24 10.93 -11.36
C ASN A 473 -16.13 10.28 -12.42
N VAL A 474 -15.57 10.07 -13.61
CA VAL A 474 -16.25 9.39 -14.71
C VAL A 474 -15.29 8.37 -15.31
N ALA A 475 -15.72 7.12 -15.41
CA ALA A 475 -14.96 6.10 -16.13
C ALA A 475 -15.87 5.33 -17.08
N LEU A 476 -15.35 5.03 -18.26
CA LEU A 476 -15.98 4.20 -19.28
C LEU A 476 -15.07 3.02 -19.59
N MET A 477 -15.64 1.84 -19.72
CA MET A 477 -14.94 0.65 -20.16
C MET A 477 -15.76 -0.04 -21.27
N TYR A 478 -15.09 -0.35 -22.36
CA TYR A 478 -15.64 -1.19 -23.42
C TYR A 478 -14.85 -2.47 -23.53
N ARG A 479 -15.54 -3.60 -23.44
CA ARG A 479 -14.95 -4.93 -23.54
C ARG A 479 -15.42 -5.63 -24.80
N VAL A 480 -14.45 -6.16 -25.55
CA VAL A 480 -14.71 -7.03 -26.71
C VAL A 480 -13.70 -8.18 -26.69
N GLY A 481 -14.19 -9.42 -26.53
CA GLY A 481 -13.32 -10.57 -26.37
C GLY A 481 -12.33 -10.43 -25.21
N GLY A 482 -11.04 -10.57 -25.48
CA GLY A 482 -9.95 -10.38 -24.52
C GLY A 482 -9.43 -8.95 -24.38
N LEU A 483 -10.01 -7.99 -25.13
CA LEU A 483 -9.59 -6.58 -25.12
C LEU A 483 -10.51 -5.75 -24.22
N ASN A 484 -9.91 -4.99 -23.29
CA ASN A 484 -10.56 -3.96 -22.48
C ASN A 484 -10.00 -2.59 -22.88
N LEU A 485 -10.86 -1.68 -23.26
CA LEU A 485 -10.53 -0.27 -23.50
C LEU A 485 -11.18 0.55 -22.40
N ARG A 486 -10.40 1.42 -21.73
CA ARG A 486 -10.89 2.26 -20.64
C ARG A 486 -10.51 3.71 -20.87
N ALA A 487 -11.44 4.61 -20.57
CA ALA A 487 -11.22 6.04 -20.52
C ALA A 487 -11.76 6.58 -19.21
N ASN A 488 -10.97 7.40 -18.50
CA ASN A 488 -11.37 7.95 -17.23
C ASN A 488 -10.95 9.40 -17.06
N TYR A 489 -11.83 10.15 -16.42
CA TYR A 489 -11.62 11.50 -15.91
C TYR A 489 -11.91 11.53 -14.43
N ALA A 490 -11.03 12.14 -13.64
CA ALA A 490 -11.26 12.34 -12.22
C ALA A 490 -10.66 13.67 -11.76
N MET A 491 -11.35 14.33 -10.83
CA MET A 491 -10.82 15.51 -10.16
C MET A 491 -10.17 15.13 -8.83
N GLY A 492 -8.93 15.57 -8.65
CA GLY A 492 -8.18 15.46 -7.40
C GLY A 492 -8.28 16.73 -6.55
N TYR A 493 -8.21 16.54 -5.24
CA TYR A 493 -8.24 17.60 -4.24
C TYR A 493 -7.20 17.33 -3.15
N LYS A 494 -6.40 18.36 -2.79
CA LYS A 494 -5.49 18.32 -1.65
C LYS A 494 -5.67 19.57 -0.81
N ALA A 495 -6.16 19.39 0.42
CA ALA A 495 -6.23 20.47 1.39
C ALA A 495 -4.81 20.83 1.88
N PRO A 496 -4.48 22.11 2.08
CA PRO A 496 -3.26 22.51 2.74
C PRO A 496 -3.15 21.85 4.12
N THR A 497 -1.99 21.33 4.44
CA THR A 497 -1.71 20.69 5.74
C THR A 497 -1.68 21.70 6.87
N LEU A 498 -1.89 21.24 8.11
CA LEU A 498 -1.79 22.10 9.29
C LEU A 498 -0.40 22.72 9.45
N SER A 499 0.67 22.07 8.96
CA SER A 499 2.02 22.64 8.91
C SER A 499 2.13 23.76 7.89
N GLU A 500 1.59 23.58 6.67
CA GLU A 500 1.60 24.62 5.62
C GLU A 500 0.86 25.89 6.01
N ILE A 501 -0.19 25.74 6.85
CA ILE A 501 -1.00 26.88 7.30
C ILE A 501 -0.37 27.60 8.49
N PHE A 502 0.17 26.86 9.48
CA PHE A 502 0.48 27.40 10.81
C PHE A 502 1.96 27.33 11.22
N ALA A 503 2.84 26.76 10.40
CA ALA A 503 4.25 26.62 10.78
C ALA A 503 4.95 27.95 10.98
N THR A 504 5.90 27.94 11.93
CA THR A 504 6.94 28.96 12.10
C THR A 504 8.22 28.22 12.42
N ASP A 505 8.96 27.78 11.39
CA ASP A 505 10.16 26.95 11.51
C ASP A 505 11.42 27.78 11.27
N ILE A 506 12.42 27.61 12.13
CA ILE A 506 13.73 28.29 12.04
C ILE A 506 14.82 27.27 11.78
N ALA A 507 15.36 27.25 10.59
CA ALA A 507 16.55 26.49 10.24
C ALA A 507 17.81 27.22 10.70
N LYS A 508 18.31 26.88 11.90
CA LYS A 508 19.41 27.58 12.57
C LYS A 508 20.73 27.58 11.79
N ASN A 509 21.02 26.51 11.06
CA ASN A 509 22.25 26.38 10.28
C ASN A 509 22.31 27.32 9.06
N THR A 510 21.17 27.73 8.52
CA THR A 510 21.06 28.63 7.36
C THR A 510 20.48 29.99 7.72
N ASP A 511 20.12 30.21 8.97
CA ASP A 511 19.41 31.40 9.48
C ASP A 511 18.20 31.75 8.61
N ARG A 512 17.38 30.69 8.33
CA ARG A 512 16.19 30.78 7.49
C ARG A 512 14.93 30.58 8.32
N LEU A 513 14.04 31.56 8.27
CA LEU A 513 12.69 31.47 8.81
C LEU A 513 11.73 30.96 7.73
N THR A 514 10.95 29.97 8.06
CA THR A 514 9.84 29.47 7.22
C THR A 514 8.53 29.77 7.92
N ILE A 515 7.61 30.48 7.27
CA ILE A 515 6.29 30.82 7.81
C ILE A 515 5.18 30.16 7.00
N GLY A 516 4.17 29.65 7.70
CA GLY A 516 2.94 29.16 7.11
C GLY A 516 2.08 30.30 6.53
N ASN A 517 1.02 29.91 5.84
CA ASN A 517 0.12 30.87 5.22
C ASN A 517 -1.34 30.40 5.37
N SER A 518 -2.12 31.15 6.12
CA SER A 518 -3.56 30.85 6.32
C SER A 518 -4.44 31.22 5.11
N ALA A 519 -3.89 31.96 4.13
CA ALA A 519 -4.58 32.33 2.89
C ALA A 519 -4.41 31.27 1.77
N LEU A 520 -3.75 30.14 2.04
CA LEU A 520 -3.59 29.06 1.07
C LEU A 520 -4.94 28.53 0.58
N LYS A 521 -4.97 28.19 -0.71
CA LYS A 521 -6.09 27.49 -1.34
C LYS A 521 -5.74 26.02 -1.52
N PRO A 522 -6.73 25.13 -1.55
CA PRO A 522 -6.50 23.72 -1.89
C PRO A 522 -5.95 23.54 -3.30
N GLU A 523 -5.03 22.60 -3.43
CA GLU A 523 -4.51 22.19 -4.74
C GLU A 523 -5.55 21.32 -5.46
N LYS A 524 -5.60 21.43 -6.79
CA LYS A 524 -6.57 20.77 -7.67
C LYS A 524 -5.85 20.01 -8.76
N ASN A 525 -6.33 18.83 -9.08
CA ASN A 525 -5.84 18.06 -10.21
C ASN A 525 -6.99 17.66 -11.14
N ASN A 526 -6.79 17.81 -12.44
CA ASN A 526 -7.62 17.14 -13.45
C ASN A 526 -6.78 16.00 -14.04
N TYR A 527 -7.25 14.78 -13.80
CA TYR A 527 -6.67 13.56 -14.32
C TYR A 527 -7.45 13.07 -15.53
N TYR A 528 -6.75 12.76 -16.60
CA TYR A 528 -7.28 12.12 -17.82
C TYR A 528 -6.47 10.84 -18.07
N GLY A 529 -7.14 9.71 -18.24
CA GLY A 529 -6.50 8.42 -18.46
C GLY A 529 -7.13 7.66 -19.62
N LEU A 530 -6.29 7.02 -20.43
CA LEU A 530 -6.67 6.05 -21.45
C LEU A 530 -5.88 4.77 -21.19
N ASN A 531 -6.57 3.64 -21.16
CA ASN A 531 -5.97 2.34 -20.94
C ASN A 531 -6.49 1.34 -21.96
N ALA A 532 -5.58 0.55 -22.52
CA ALA A 532 -5.89 -0.61 -23.34
C ALA A 532 -5.23 -1.85 -22.74
N GLU A 533 -5.97 -2.92 -22.51
CA GLU A 533 -5.50 -4.16 -21.92
C GLU A 533 -5.98 -5.32 -22.79
N CYS A 534 -5.04 -6.12 -23.26
CA CYS A 534 -5.31 -7.36 -23.97
C CYS A 534 -4.89 -8.55 -23.12
N GLN A 535 -5.81 -9.46 -22.88
CA GLN A 535 -5.60 -10.62 -22.03
C GLN A 535 -5.93 -11.91 -22.80
N THR A 536 -4.96 -12.81 -22.82
CA THR A 536 -5.09 -14.20 -23.31
C THR A 536 -4.87 -15.18 -22.17
N SER A 537 -4.85 -16.48 -22.42
CA SER A 537 -4.59 -17.51 -21.40
C SER A 537 -3.15 -17.48 -20.85
N TRP A 538 -2.18 -16.99 -21.61
CA TRP A 538 -0.77 -17.01 -21.27
C TRP A 538 -0.09 -15.64 -21.25
N LEU A 539 -0.72 -14.60 -21.82
CA LEU A 539 -0.15 -13.27 -21.97
C LEU A 539 -1.16 -12.19 -21.60
N THR A 540 -0.73 -11.22 -20.80
CA THR A 540 -1.43 -9.95 -20.58
C THR A 540 -0.52 -8.82 -21.00
N VAL A 541 -0.99 -7.95 -21.88
CA VAL A 541 -0.31 -6.71 -22.26
C VAL A 541 -1.23 -5.55 -21.94
N SER A 542 -0.72 -4.52 -21.27
CA SER A 542 -1.49 -3.30 -21.05
C SER A 542 -0.67 -2.06 -21.38
N GLY A 543 -1.35 -1.06 -21.94
CA GLY A 543 -0.85 0.28 -22.18
C GLY A 543 -1.73 1.29 -21.46
N ASN A 544 -1.11 2.23 -20.78
CA ASN A 544 -1.80 3.32 -20.10
C ASN A 544 -1.15 4.64 -20.46
N VAL A 545 -1.93 5.61 -20.90
CA VAL A 545 -1.51 7.00 -21.14
C VAL A 545 -2.32 7.88 -20.22
N PHE A 546 -1.66 8.77 -19.49
CA PHE A 546 -2.32 9.65 -18.54
C PHE A 546 -1.76 11.05 -18.55
N LEU A 547 -2.61 12.00 -18.19
CA LEU A 547 -2.26 13.42 -18.00
C LEU A 547 -2.83 13.88 -16.65
N ASN A 548 -1.93 14.32 -15.76
CA ASN A 548 -2.26 15.08 -14.57
C ASN A 548 -2.01 16.57 -14.84
N LYS A 549 -3.02 17.41 -14.57
CA LYS A 549 -2.89 18.88 -14.58
C LYS A 549 -3.19 19.41 -13.20
N VAL A 550 -2.13 19.67 -12.44
CA VAL A 550 -2.20 20.20 -11.08
C VAL A 550 -2.18 21.72 -11.13
N ARG A 551 -3.05 22.36 -10.37
CA ARG A 551 -3.16 23.83 -10.22
C ARG A 551 -3.16 24.19 -8.75
N ASP A 552 -2.79 25.46 -8.49
CA ASP A 552 -2.69 26.02 -7.15
C ASP A 552 -1.72 25.22 -6.26
N MET A 553 -0.64 24.66 -6.83
CA MET A 553 0.38 23.91 -6.08
C MET A 553 0.98 24.78 -4.99
N ILE A 554 1.23 24.16 -3.85
CA ILE A 554 1.78 24.83 -2.67
C ILE A 554 3.28 24.59 -2.62
N ASP A 555 4.06 25.65 -2.76
CA ASP A 555 5.50 25.60 -2.63
C ASP A 555 6.04 26.79 -1.83
N TYR A 556 7.36 26.83 -1.62
CA TYR A 556 8.04 27.88 -0.88
C TYR A 556 8.42 29.03 -1.78
N VAL A 557 7.99 30.23 -1.40
CA VAL A 557 8.45 31.49 -2.01
C VAL A 557 9.34 32.22 -1.02
N THR A 558 10.51 32.67 -1.46
CA THR A 558 11.36 33.57 -0.68
C THR A 558 10.73 34.96 -0.72
N ILE A 559 10.24 35.45 0.42
CA ILE A 559 9.53 36.72 0.55
C ILE A 559 10.43 37.84 1.07
N ALA A 560 11.58 37.51 1.66
CA ALA A 560 12.61 38.49 2.06
C ALA A 560 13.98 37.82 2.14
N GLN A 561 15.04 38.55 1.78
CA GLN A 561 16.41 38.05 1.82
C GLN A 561 17.40 39.20 2.15
N GLY A 562 18.54 38.89 2.79
CA GLY A 562 19.60 39.81 3.10
C GLY A 562 19.23 40.85 4.18
N ALA A 563 19.66 42.10 4.02
CA ALA A 563 19.49 43.16 5.02
C ALA A 563 18.02 43.43 5.36
N ASP A 564 17.14 43.45 4.37
CA ASP A 564 15.70 43.69 4.56
C ASP A 564 15.04 42.58 5.37
N ALA A 565 15.44 41.30 5.13
CA ALA A 565 14.95 40.17 5.88
C ALA A 565 15.42 40.21 7.36
N ILE A 566 16.67 40.60 7.60
CA ILE A 566 17.21 40.78 8.94
C ILE A 566 16.48 41.91 9.69
N ALA A 567 16.30 43.07 9.02
CA ALA A 567 15.65 44.23 9.61
C ALA A 567 14.17 43.93 10.00
N LYS A 568 13.44 43.24 9.13
CA LYS A 568 12.01 43.01 9.33
C LYS A 568 11.68 41.75 10.15
N TYR A 569 12.48 40.69 10.01
CA TYR A 569 12.18 39.38 10.57
C TYR A 569 13.27 38.81 11.50
N GLY A 570 14.43 39.46 11.56
CA GLY A 570 15.57 38.98 12.38
C GLY A 570 16.32 37.77 11.78
N HIS A 571 16.08 37.44 10.52
CA HIS A 571 16.68 36.29 9.82
C HIS A 571 17.19 36.65 8.43
N LYS A 572 18.25 35.95 7.96
CA LYS A 572 18.88 36.21 6.66
C LYS A 572 18.00 35.90 5.47
N THR A 573 17.12 34.91 5.61
CA THR A 573 16.18 34.49 4.57
C THR A 573 14.84 34.17 5.20
N VAL A 574 13.78 34.67 4.60
CA VAL A 574 12.40 34.34 4.99
C VAL A 574 11.66 33.79 3.79
N ARG A 575 11.07 32.61 3.96
CA ARG A 575 10.22 31.99 2.96
C ARG A 575 8.83 31.69 3.52
N GLN A 576 7.86 31.72 2.63
CA GLN A 576 6.46 31.44 2.97
C GLN A 576 5.87 30.40 2.00
N ARG A 577 4.96 29.58 2.47
CA ARG A 577 4.16 28.72 1.60
C ARG A 577 3.16 29.56 0.84
N GLN A 578 3.11 29.38 -0.49
CA GLN A 578 2.17 30.09 -1.38
C GLN A 578 1.64 29.13 -2.44
N ASN A 579 0.46 29.44 -2.99
CA ASN A 579 -0.02 28.76 -4.19
C ASN A 579 0.62 29.47 -5.39
N ILE A 580 1.58 28.84 -6.02
CA ILE A 580 2.42 29.51 -7.03
C ILE A 580 2.31 28.86 -8.41
N ASP A 581 2.07 27.55 -8.49
CA ASP A 581 2.42 26.84 -9.70
C ASP A 581 1.27 26.04 -10.31
N ARG A 582 1.42 25.81 -11.61
CA ARG A 582 0.72 24.81 -12.39
C ARG A 582 1.75 23.79 -12.85
N ALA A 583 1.46 22.51 -12.63
CA ALA A 583 2.32 21.46 -13.11
C ALA A 583 1.53 20.48 -13.96
N SER A 584 2.20 19.96 -14.97
CA SER A 584 1.65 18.86 -15.78
C SER A 584 2.56 17.65 -15.77
N VAL A 585 1.96 16.49 -15.63
CA VAL A 585 2.63 15.19 -15.73
C VAL A 585 1.93 14.36 -16.80
N LEU A 586 2.55 14.26 -17.96
CA LEU A 586 2.14 13.33 -19.01
C LEU A 586 2.96 12.05 -18.84
N GLY A 587 2.28 10.92 -18.69
CA GLY A 587 2.91 9.62 -18.52
C GLY A 587 2.37 8.57 -19.47
N THR A 588 3.24 7.63 -19.85
CA THR A 588 2.89 6.43 -20.59
C THR A 588 3.49 5.25 -19.87
N THR A 589 2.68 4.24 -19.55
CA THR A 589 3.14 2.98 -18.95
C THR A 589 2.74 1.83 -19.86
N LEU A 590 3.70 0.98 -20.21
CA LEU A 590 3.48 -0.28 -20.90
C LEU A 590 3.83 -1.41 -19.94
N SER A 591 3.04 -2.46 -19.88
CA SER A 591 3.34 -3.64 -19.08
C SER A 591 2.99 -4.92 -19.81
N MET A 592 3.77 -5.95 -19.53
CA MET A 592 3.61 -7.29 -20.08
C MET A 592 3.81 -8.31 -18.95
N ASN A 593 2.91 -9.27 -18.85
CA ASN A 593 3.05 -10.46 -18.02
C ASN A 593 2.78 -11.68 -18.89
N ALA A 594 3.73 -12.60 -18.95
CA ALA A 594 3.63 -13.80 -19.78
C ALA A 594 3.94 -15.07 -18.95
N ASN A 595 3.11 -16.08 -19.11
CA ASN A 595 3.40 -17.45 -18.65
C ASN A 595 3.75 -18.32 -19.87
N ILE A 596 5.01 -18.65 -19.99
CA ILE A 596 5.50 -19.38 -21.15
C ILE A 596 5.25 -20.91 -21.01
N GLY A 597 4.82 -21.36 -19.80
CA GLY A 597 4.72 -22.77 -19.46
C GLY A 597 6.02 -23.33 -18.90
N TYR A 598 6.05 -24.62 -18.58
CA TYR A 598 7.19 -25.32 -17.96
C TYR A 598 7.73 -24.68 -16.68
N GLY A 599 6.89 -23.88 -16.00
CA GLY A 599 7.22 -23.14 -14.80
C GLY A 599 7.85 -21.77 -15.03
N PHE A 600 7.98 -21.30 -16.28
CA PHE A 600 8.54 -19.97 -16.58
C PHE A 600 7.46 -18.89 -16.66
N SER A 601 7.72 -17.80 -15.95
CA SER A 601 6.93 -16.56 -16.02
C SER A 601 7.85 -15.36 -16.25
N LEU A 602 7.42 -14.45 -17.12
CA LEU A 602 8.15 -13.22 -17.42
C LEU A 602 7.25 -12.03 -17.13
N ASN A 603 7.80 -10.99 -16.56
CA ASN A 603 7.16 -9.68 -16.44
C ASN A 603 8.10 -8.59 -16.95
N ALA A 604 7.56 -7.57 -17.58
CA ALA A 604 8.28 -6.38 -17.97
C ALA A 604 7.34 -5.19 -17.91
N ALA A 605 7.83 -4.06 -17.42
CA ALA A 605 7.09 -2.81 -17.47
C ALA A 605 8.01 -1.64 -17.74
N TYR A 606 7.49 -0.65 -18.48
CA TYR A 606 8.18 0.57 -18.84
C TYR A 606 7.29 1.77 -18.55
N THR A 607 7.84 2.79 -17.93
CA THR A 607 7.18 4.07 -17.72
C THR A 607 8.01 5.20 -18.32
N HIS A 608 7.37 6.03 -19.14
CA HIS A 608 7.90 7.29 -19.64
C HIS A 608 7.13 8.45 -19.02
N LEU A 609 7.83 9.42 -18.42
CA LEU A 609 7.23 10.60 -17.80
C LEU A 609 7.80 11.89 -18.39
N LYS A 610 6.90 12.82 -18.70
CA LYS A 610 7.22 14.22 -18.93
C LYS A 610 6.52 15.04 -17.85
N ALA A 611 7.25 15.31 -16.76
CA ALA A 611 6.78 16.07 -15.62
C ALA A 611 7.43 17.45 -15.64
N LYS A 612 6.64 18.51 -15.72
CA LYS A 612 7.13 19.88 -15.83
C LYS A 612 6.27 20.87 -15.04
N ASP A 613 6.88 21.91 -14.62
CA ASP A 613 6.24 23.15 -14.23
C ASP A 613 5.76 23.88 -15.50
N ASP A 614 4.49 24.25 -15.56
CA ASP A 614 3.88 24.83 -16.77
C ASP A 614 4.20 26.32 -16.96
N GLU A 615 4.76 27.01 -15.96
CA GLU A 615 5.15 28.40 -16.05
C GLU A 615 6.63 28.55 -16.43
N THR A 616 7.48 27.75 -15.79
CA THR A 616 8.93 27.83 -16.02
C THR A 616 9.45 26.86 -17.07
N GLU A 617 8.59 25.92 -17.54
CA GLU A 617 8.91 24.80 -18.44
C GLU A 617 10.00 23.84 -17.90
N LYS A 618 10.41 24.01 -16.65
CA LYS A 618 11.43 23.17 -16.01
C LYS A 618 10.88 21.81 -15.63
N THR A 619 11.75 20.82 -15.61
CA THR A 619 11.45 19.47 -15.10
C THR A 619 11.16 19.55 -13.60
N LEU A 620 10.09 18.89 -13.15
CA LEU A 620 9.76 18.80 -11.71
C LEU A 620 10.87 18.07 -10.94
N ASP A 621 11.11 18.54 -9.71
CA ASP A 621 12.11 17.96 -8.81
C ASP A 621 11.83 16.46 -8.55
N LYS A 622 12.90 15.69 -8.36
CA LYS A 622 12.85 14.25 -8.01
C LYS A 622 12.16 13.36 -9.03
N THR A 623 12.13 13.73 -10.30
CA THR A 623 11.52 12.95 -11.38
C THR A 623 12.54 12.13 -12.16
N ILE A 624 12.09 10.98 -12.66
CA ILE A 624 12.80 10.08 -13.57
C ILE A 624 12.01 10.02 -14.86
N LYS A 625 12.69 10.31 -15.99
CA LYS A 625 12.03 10.32 -17.30
C LYS A 625 11.67 8.95 -17.81
N ASN A 626 12.56 7.97 -17.65
CA ASN A 626 12.36 6.60 -18.13
C ASN A 626 12.69 5.61 -17.02
N ALA A 627 11.79 4.70 -16.74
CA ALA A 627 11.97 3.63 -15.75
C ALA A 627 11.52 2.29 -16.36
N TRP A 628 12.33 1.26 -16.14
CA TRP A 628 12.06 -0.12 -16.55
C TRP A 628 12.12 -1.03 -15.33
N THR A 629 11.22 -2.00 -15.28
CA THR A 629 11.32 -3.17 -14.41
C THR A 629 11.15 -4.43 -15.24
N MET A 630 11.92 -5.45 -14.94
CA MET A 630 11.90 -6.74 -15.63
C MET A 630 12.05 -7.85 -14.60
N GLY A 631 11.34 -8.95 -14.80
CA GLY A 631 11.44 -10.14 -13.98
C GLY A 631 11.31 -11.41 -14.79
N ALA A 632 12.11 -12.41 -14.44
CA ALA A 632 12.01 -13.76 -14.91
C ALA A 632 11.91 -14.68 -13.70
N GLN A 633 10.91 -15.53 -13.65
CA GLN A 633 10.68 -16.48 -12.58
C GLN A 633 10.61 -17.88 -13.17
N TRP A 634 11.20 -18.84 -12.47
CA TRP A 634 11.07 -20.25 -12.78
C TRP A 634 10.76 -21.02 -11.51
N ALA A 635 9.71 -21.82 -11.57
CA ALA A 635 9.31 -22.68 -10.47
C ALA A 635 9.03 -24.09 -10.98
N ARG A 636 9.61 -25.10 -10.32
CA ARG A 636 9.38 -26.50 -10.66
C ARG A 636 9.37 -27.38 -9.42
N SER A 637 8.42 -28.31 -9.41
CA SER A 637 8.26 -29.25 -8.29
C SER A 637 8.65 -30.67 -8.69
N TRP A 638 9.32 -31.35 -7.77
CA TRP A 638 9.69 -32.77 -7.83
C TRP A 638 9.29 -33.46 -6.52
N GLY A 639 8.14 -34.11 -6.50
CA GLY A 639 7.61 -34.70 -5.28
C GLY A 639 7.37 -33.66 -4.19
N LEU A 640 8.04 -33.80 -3.05
CA LEU A 640 7.91 -32.86 -1.92
C LEU A 640 8.79 -31.61 -2.05
N TYR A 641 9.65 -31.53 -3.04
CA TYR A 641 10.58 -30.43 -3.24
C TYR A 641 10.13 -29.54 -4.38
N THR A 642 10.19 -28.22 -4.17
CA THR A 642 9.96 -27.19 -5.21
C THR A 642 11.12 -26.21 -5.22
N LEU A 643 11.71 -25.99 -6.39
CA LEU A 643 12.70 -24.93 -6.60
C LEU A 643 12.05 -23.72 -7.23
N HIS A 644 12.30 -22.55 -6.66
CA HIS A 644 11.99 -21.25 -7.22
C HIS A 644 13.30 -20.53 -7.53
N ALA A 645 13.43 -20.04 -8.76
CA ALA A 645 14.54 -19.18 -9.16
C ALA A 645 13.95 -17.87 -9.72
N ASN A 646 14.47 -16.73 -9.26
CA ASN A 646 13.97 -15.42 -9.62
C ASN A 646 15.13 -14.53 -10.06
N PHE A 647 14.91 -13.78 -11.12
CA PHE A 647 15.82 -12.78 -11.63
C PHE A 647 15.03 -11.50 -11.85
N ASN A 648 15.42 -10.40 -11.21
CA ASN A 648 14.73 -9.12 -11.28
C ASN A 648 15.71 -8.02 -11.67
N GLY A 649 15.26 -7.11 -12.51
CA GLY A 649 16.05 -5.97 -12.95
C GLY A 649 15.23 -4.67 -12.92
N ARG A 650 15.91 -3.58 -12.59
CA ARG A 650 15.37 -2.22 -12.69
C ARG A 650 16.41 -1.29 -13.28
N ILE A 651 15.97 -0.49 -14.25
CA ILE A 651 16.81 0.45 -14.96
C ILE A 651 16.10 1.81 -14.93
N TYR A 652 16.78 2.82 -14.43
CA TYR A 652 16.29 4.19 -14.39
C TYR A 652 17.20 5.10 -15.20
N SER A 653 16.61 5.99 -16.00
CA SER A 653 17.35 7.06 -16.61
C SER A 653 17.78 8.08 -15.55
N ARG A 654 18.61 9.03 -15.96
CA ARG A 654 19.08 10.12 -15.08
C ARG A 654 17.91 10.76 -14.35
N ARG A 655 18.02 10.87 -13.01
CA ARG A 655 17.05 11.54 -12.19
C ARG A 655 17.46 13.01 -12.02
N PHE A 656 16.49 13.90 -12.20
CA PHE A 656 16.67 15.30 -11.93
C PHE A 656 16.43 15.60 -10.45
N SER A 657 17.29 16.43 -9.86
CA SER A 657 17.09 17.04 -8.56
C SER A 657 17.44 18.53 -8.66
N GLU A 658 16.55 19.39 -8.19
CA GLU A 658 16.79 20.83 -8.18
C GLU A 658 18.03 21.18 -7.32
N SER A 659 18.25 20.47 -6.22
CA SER A 659 19.37 20.70 -5.30
C SER A 659 20.70 20.11 -5.76
N TYR A 660 20.68 18.97 -6.51
CA TYR A 660 21.88 18.17 -6.81
C TYR A 660 22.12 17.96 -8.31
N GLY A 661 21.26 18.51 -9.18
CA GLY A 661 21.32 18.29 -10.62
C GLY A 661 20.92 16.87 -11.04
N TYR A 662 21.49 16.39 -12.14
CA TYR A 662 21.20 15.06 -12.67
C TYR A 662 22.05 13.97 -12.01
N ALA A 663 21.39 12.95 -11.44
CA ALA A 663 22.04 11.71 -11.01
C ALA A 663 22.41 10.82 -12.21
N PRO A 664 23.37 9.90 -12.08
CA PRO A 664 23.67 8.89 -13.10
C PRO A 664 22.47 7.99 -13.40
N ASN A 665 22.53 7.28 -14.53
CA ASN A 665 21.64 6.17 -14.79
C ASN A 665 21.79 5.09 -13.72
N TYR A 666 20.69 4.47 -13.33
CA TYR A 666 20.65 3.46 -12.30
C TYR A 666 20.33 2.09 -12.94
N ASN A 667 21.13 1.09 -12.66
CA ASN A 667 20.99 -0.24 -13.25
C ASN A 667 21.25 -1.32 -12.19
N MET A 668 20.20 -1.94 -11.69
CA MET A 668 20.26 -2.93 -10.61
C MET A 668 19.63 -4.24 -11.04
N TRP A 669 20.32 -5.34 -10.80
CA TRP A 669 19.88 -6.69 -11.07
C TRP A 669 20.04 -7.56 -9.85
N ASP A 670 19.03 -8.37 -9.55
CA ASP A 670 18.98 -9.25 -8.39
C ASP A 670 18.71 -10.69 -8.86
N PHE A 671 19.36 -11.64 -8.22
CA PHE A 671 19.12 -13.08 -8.44
C PHE A 671 18.85 -13.76 -7.10
N SER A 672 17.91 -14.69 -7.09
CA SER A 672 17.59 -15.46 -5.88
C SER A 672 17.05 -16.85 -6.18
N THR A 673 17.25 -17.74 -5.23
CA THR A 673 16.62 -19.07 -5.22
C THR A 673 15.94 -19.33 -3.87
N ARG A 674 14.86 -20.13 -3.90
CA ARG A 674 14.20 -20.69 -2.72
C ARG A 674 13.92 -22.16 -2.96
N HIS A 675 14.15 -22.96 -1.94
CA HIS A 675 14.09 -24.40 -1.96
C HIS A 675 13.01 -24.89 -1.00
N ALA A 676 11.78 -25.05 -1.49
CA ALA A 676 10.64 -25.42 -0.65
C ALA A 676 10.56 -26.95 -0.45
N PHE A 677 10.63 -27.38 0.80
CA PHE A 677 10.42 -28.76 1.25
C PHE A 677 9.05 -28.87 1.89
N ASN A 678 8.10 -29.51 1.19
CA ASN A 678 6.72 -29.66 1.61
C ASN A 678 6.52 -30.94 2.43
N LEU A 679 6.54 -30.83 3.76
CA LEU A 679 6.47 -31.96 4.70
C LEU A 679 5.05 -32.04 5.33
N LYS A 680 4.04 -32.33 4.51
CA LYS A 680 2.60 -32.38 4.93
C LYS A 680 2.12 -31.07 5.59
N LYS A 681 2.23 -30.98 6.93
CA LYS A 681 1.81 -29.81 7.71
C LYS A 681 2.90 -28.74 7.87
N LEU A 682 4.11 -29.04 7.49
CA LEU A 682 5.27 -28.16 7.63
C LEU A 682 5.89 -27.91 6.24
N VAL A 683 6.14 -26.64 5.92
CA VAL A 683 6.94 -26.26 4.76
C VAL A 683 8.17 -25.51 5.26
N VAL A 684 9.35 -25.91 4.81
CA VAL A 684 10.61 -25.26 5.12
C VAL A 684 11.23 -24.79 3.82
N GLU A 685 11.49 -23.48 3.71
CA GLU A 685 12.00 -22.85 2.48
C GLU A 685 13.30 -22.09 2.74
N PRO A 686 14.46 -22.75 2.81
CA PRO A 686 15.74 -22.06 2.75
C PRO A 686 15.93 -21.39 1.39
N GLY A 687 16.60 -20.25 1.41
CA GLY A 687 16.88 -19.48 0.19
C GLY A 687 18.18 -18.72 0.30
N PHE A 688 18.73 -18.38 -0.85
CA PHE A 688 19.84 -17.46 -0.94
C PHE A 688 19.70 -16.54 -2.14
N GLY A 689 20.40 -15.40 -2.12
CA GLY A 689 20.38 -14.51 -3.26
C GLY A 689 21.45 -13.43 -3.19
N VAL A 690 21.52 -12.70 -4.29
CA VAL A 690 22.41 -11.57 -4.49
C VAL A 690 21.58 -10.40 -4.98
N GLU A 691 21.59 -9.32 -4.23
CA GLU A 691 21.06 -8.03 -4.64
C GLU A 691 22.18 -7.21 -5.28
N ASN A 692 21.83 -6.42 -6.30
CA ASN A 692 22.80 -5.65 -7.08
C ASN A 692 23.94 -6.51 -7.64
N LEU A 693 23.58 -7.51 -8.43
CA LEU A 693 24.50 -8.51 -9.01
C LEU A 693 25.67 -7.88 -9.78
N LEU A 694 25.44 -6.73 -10.44
CA LEU A 694 26.46 -6.01 -11.21
C LEU A 694 27.31 -5.06 -10.37
N ASP A 695 27.10 -5.01 -9.04
CA ASP A 695 27.83 -4.16 -8.10
C ASP A 695 27.78 -2.66 -8.44
N TRP A 696 26.63 -2.19 -8.93
CA TRP A 696 26.46 -0.81 -9.29
C TRP A 696 26.54 0.10 -8.06
N THR A 697 27.38 1.11 -8.07
CA THR A 697 27.55 2.13 -7.04
C THR A 697 27.59 3.51 -7.69
N ASP A 698 27.32 4.56 -6.92
CA ASP A 698 27.51 5.96 -7.34
C ASP A 698 28.76 6.51 -6.63
N ASP A 699 29.90 6.44 -7.30
CA ASP A 699 31.22 6.80 -6.75
C ASP A 699 31.47 8.31 -6.64
N ARG A 700 30.47 9.13 -6.96
CA ARG A 700 30.60 10.58 -6.80
C ARG A 700 30.80 10.93 -5.32
N PRO A 701 31.43 12.10 -5.04
CA PRO A 701 31.60 12.57 -3.68
C PRO A 701 30.29 12.61 -2.90
N TYR A 702 30.35 12.40 -1.60
CA TYR A 702 29.23 12.57 -0.67
C TYR A 702 28.54 13.93 -0.91
N ASN A 703 27.27 14.05 -0.73
CA ASN A 703 26.34 15.13 -1.13
C ASN A 703 25.97 15.14 -2.63
N SER A 704 26.82 14.71 -3.54
CA SER A 704 26.47 14.61 -4.97
C SER A 704 25.73 13.31 -5.29
N ASN A 705 25.83 12.30 -4.44
CA ASN A 705 25.32 10.95 -4.65
C ASN A 705 24.05 10.59 -3.85
N TYR A 706 23.44 11.53 -3.16
CA TYR A 706 22.24 11.31 -2.37
C TYR A 706 21.06 10.71 -3.15
N ALA A 707 21.03 10.98 -4.45
CA ALA A 707 19.93 10.55 -5.28
C ALA A 707 19.97 9.06 -5.64
N THR A 708 21.14 8.41 -5.49
CA THR A 708 21.46 7.09 -6.05
C THR A 708 22.20 6.22 -5.06
N LEU A 709 21.96 6.37 -3.76
CA LEU A 709 22.63 5.58 -2.74
C LEU A 709 22.40 4.08 -2.96
N SER A 710 23.50 3.33 -3.06
CA SER A 710 23.50 1.87 -3.15
C SER A 710 24.63 1.31 -2.28
N PRO A 711 24.37 0.31 -1.46
CA PRO A 711 25.40 -0.33 -0.65
C PRO A 711 26.35 -1.23 -1.46
N GLY A 712 26.22 -1.28 -2.80
CA GLY A 712 26.91 -2.23 -3.64
C GLY A 712 26.29 -3.63 -3.58
N ARG A 713 27.01 -4.64 -4.07
CA ARG A 713 26.56 -6.04 -4.08
C ARG A 713 26.29 -6.54 -2.67
N THR A 714 25.13 -7.14 -2.48
CA THR A 714 24.68 -7.65 -1.19
C THR A 714 24.30 -9.12 -1.31
N PHE A 715 24.96 -9.99 -0.53
CA PHE A 715 24.60 -11.40 -0.41
C PHE A 715 23.66 -11.60 0.77
N TYR A 716 22.73 -12.53 0.66
CA TYR A 716 21.83 -12.89 1.74
C TYR A 716 21.48 -14.38 1.76
N VAL A 717 21.11 -14.84 2.94
CA VAL A 717 20.46 -16.12 3.17
C VAL A 717 19.11 -15.87 3.84
N SER A 718 18.15 -16.72 3.55
CA SER A 718 16.80 -16.65 4.14
C SER A 718 16.28 -18.03 4.47
N CYS A 719 15.31 -18.10 5.38
CA CYS A 719 14.57 -19.30 5.67
C CYS A 719 13.13 -18.94 6.02
N ALA A 720 12.17 -19.47 5.28
CA ALA A 720 10.77 -19.40 5.64
C ALA A 720 10.30 -20.75 6.20
N ILE A 721 9.59 -20.71 7.32
CA ILE A 721 8.99 -21.89 7.96
C ILE A 721 7.49 -21.65 8.07
N LYS A 722 6.71 -22.53 7.48
CA LYS A 722 5.26 -22.42 7.47
C LYS A 722 4.63 -23.71 8.02
N PHE A 723 3.83 -23.57 9.04
CA PHE A 723 3.06 -24.65 9.66
C PHE A 723 1.58 -24.41 9.44
N LYS A 724 0.86 -25.47 9.08
CA LYS A 724 -0.60 -25.43 8.90
C LYS A 724 -1.23 -26.71 9.46
N TYR A 725 -2.24 -26.50 10.33
CA TYR A 725 -2.99 -27.57 10.97
C TYR A 725 -4.37 -27.72 10.35
#